data_8e2cece330859b2005b62c6eee15eb67
#
_entry.id   8e2cece330859b2005b62c6eee15eb67
#
_cell.length_a   1.000
_cell.length_b   1.000
_cell.length_c   1.000
_cell.angle_alpha   90.00
_cell.angle_beta   90.00
_cell.angle_gamma   90.00
#
_symmetry.space_group_name_H-M   'P 1'
#
loop_
_entity.id
_entity.type
_entity.pdbx_description
1 polymer ?
#
loop_
_entity_poly.entity_id
_entity_poly.type
_entity_poly.pdbx_seq_one_letter_code
_entity_poly.pdbx_strand_id
1 'polypeptide(L)'
;MPRLLLAPLPSRSRRRRLLAILSNTFSASTAPPHRAPPPLPQLSPLLPPPEESYASVSAASADIAASFRDWFLVPRAAEPLSALDAIYEALAAEDSAVLEALPLTEQLVLSVIRHRPRRLSDGDALLLLRLKFFDWSGRRQRYSHTGAVYHAVFRLLSRARRASVVLDWLRLFTTTSPSANQPRFHDTLVVGYAVAGDPQRGLSVLGHMRFRGLDLNAVSSRILLNSLVDASLHDYADSFARNLAASPVSTCIRIKSLCRRARLRDAVALLDTLPFAEASRGPAAGSIVTEFCRRGRFDEAAQIVDKFSSCDVYGAWMHGLIDAGMLDTTLQFLSDKKEAEGYIPDGKRYDKLVYRLLRKNRLGEVYDLLVEMMEEGIAPGRSTMNAALCFFCKAGLVEVAMHLYRSRMELGINPNKDVYNNLIRALCRGGATEEACLVLEQSMADGYFPGRQTFAMFANVLCQEGKLDKVRDLLDRALKQEAWSMDSVLAKYLVALCKSGNVEEACTVPRIASSKNPAGLYRYESTYKSLIRALILIKRVDVLPKLILEMQDMGHIPTRSLYQSVVCALCEVSRYAEVLELLENQLGRNELHPRVCYNYFISGAGHAKKADVAREVYSRMECAGIEPSVESNILLLMSYLRSKRIGDALNFFNCIHEKKAPGTKIYNVFISGLCEARKPEQAMVFWREARDKGLIPSISCYEQLVLLLSSVNDYDSVVKIIDDFRETGRPVSAFLCNVLLLHTLRGSDLLKAWTRSEDRSTSIEARAEEIKGREAGRILIGQLIELFASGIRNRSDLEVLEEGLEQFFPVDIFTYNMLLRGLSMAGRMDTACNMFERLCRKGYQPNRFTFDIMIHGFCKHGIRSEAERWMEAMYRNGFYPTWYTMRLYNNTSLRVHDQKVISFV
;
A
#
# COMPACT_ATOMS: atom_id res chain seq x y z
N MET A 1 -39.35 -1.31 -28.28
CA MET A 1 -38.44 -1.53 -27.15
C MET A 1 -37.82 -2.92 -27.28
N PRO A 2 -36.58 -3.10 -27.68
CA PRO A 2 -35.83 -4.30 -27.37
C PRO A 2 -34.69 -3.97 -26.40
N ARG A 3 -34.59 -4.76 -25.33
CA ARG A 3 -33.55 -4.73 -24.31
C ARG A 3 -32.19 -5.10 -24.92
N LEU A 4 -31.22 -4.22 -24.81
CA LEU A 4 -29.82 -4.54 -25.04
C LEU A 4 -29.28 -5.27 -23.83
N LEU A 5 -28.92 -6.54 -24.00
CA LEU A 5 -28.19 -7.38 -23.06
C LEU A 5 -26.76 -6.87 -22.93
N LEU A 6 -26.42 -6.30 -21.78
CA LEU A 6 -25.06 -6.01 -21.37
C LEU A 6 -24.38 -7.34 -20.97
N ALA A 7 -23.31 -7.69 -21.66
CA ALA A 7 -22.47 -8.82 -21.28
C ALA A 7 -21.78 -8.56 -19.93
N PRO A 8 -21.69 -9.56 -19.04
CA PRO A 8 -21.10 -9.36 -17.72
C PRO A 8 -19.58 -9.22 -17.77
N LEU A 9 -19.06 -8.23 -17.08
CA LEU A 9 -17.64 -8.03 -16.82
C LEU A 9 -17.01 -9.26 -16.13
N PRO A 10 -15.79 -9.66 -16.50
CA PRO A 10 -15.14 -10.85 -15.90
C PRO A 10 -14.89 -10.68 -14.41
N SER A 11 -15.32 -11.67 -13.64
CA SER A 11 -15.29 -11.70 -12.19
C SER A 11 -13.87 -11.54 -11.61
N ARG A 12 -13.77 -10.87 -10.44
CA ARG A 12 -12.53 -10.65 -9.65
C ARG A 12 -11.70 -11.92 -9.40
N SER A 13 -12.28 -13.11 -9.51
CA SER A 13 -11.60 -14.40 -9.35
C SER A 13 -10.65 -14.74 -10.52
N ARG A 14 -10.95 -14.33 -11.74
CA ARG A 14 -10.05 -14.52 -12.89
C ARG A 14 -8.80 -13.65 -12.83
N ARG A 15 -8.90 -12.42 -12.28
CA ARG A 15 -7.74 -11.54 -12.06
C ARG A 15 -6.78 -12.08 -11.00
N ARG A 16 -7.30 -12.70 -9.93
CA ARG A 16 -6.45 -13.32 -8.89
C ARG A 16 -5.74 -14.59 -9.38
N ARG A 17 -6.37 -15.39 -10.26
CA ARG A 17 -5.71 -16.57 -10.85
C ARG A 17 -4.61 -16.20 -11.85
N LEU A 18 -4.77 -15.15 -12.63
CA LEU A 18 -3.72 -14.65 -13.54
C LEU A 18 -2.52 -14.06 -12.80
N LEU A 19 -2.73 -13.37 -11.67
CA LEU A 19 -1.66 -12.87 -10.82
C LEU A 19 -0.92 -14.00 -10.07
N ALA A 20 -1.61 -15.07 -9.68
CA ALA A 20 -0.99 -16.23 -9.06
C ALA A 20 -0.17 -17.09 -10.05
N ILE A 21 -0.58 -17.13 -11.32
CA ILE A 21 0.18 -17.82 -12.37
C ILE A 21 1.44 -17.03 -12.74
N LEU A 22 1.38 -15.69 -12.74
CA LEU A 22 2.54 -14.85 -13.02
C LEU A 22 3.55 -14.80 -11.86
N SER A 23 3.13 -15.01 -10.60
CA SER A 23 4.04 -15.09 -9.46
C SER A 23 4.79 -16.42 -9.38
N ASN A 24 4.25 -17.52 -9.93
CA ASN A 24 4.88 -18.84 -9.89
C ASN A 24 5.83 -19.13 -11.07
N THR A 25 5.85 -18.30 -12.10
CA THR A 25 6.77 -18.49 -13.24
C THR A 25 8.08 -17.69 -13.14
N PHE A 26 8.27 -16.87 -12.09
CA PHE A 26 9.47 -16.06 -11.88
C PHE A 26 10.37 -16.51 -10.72
N SER A 27 10.14 -17.67 -10.11
CA SER A 27 10.95 -18.19 -8.99
C SER A 27 12.04 -19.18 -9.39
N ALA A 28 12.46 -19.21 -10.64
CA ALA A 28 13.61 -20.01 -11.07
C ALA A 28 14.48 -19.21 -12.04
N SER A 29 15.25 -18.26 -11.53
CA SER A 29 16.44 -17.74 -12.20
C SER A 29 17.41 -17.21 -11.15
N THR A 30 18.58 -17.78 -11.18
CA THR A 30 19.78 -17.47 -10.40
C THR A 30 20.01 -15.97 -10.26
N ALA A 31 20.02 -15.49 -9.00
CA ALA A 31 20.36 -14.12 -8.68
C ALA A 31 21.85 -13.83 -9.02
N PRO A 32 22.15 -12.70 -9.67
CA PRO A 32 23.52 -12.22 -9.79
C PRO A 32 24.04 -11.74 -8.42
N PRO A 33 25.35 -11.73 -8.16
CA PRO A 33 25.91 -11.41 -6.86
C PRO A 33 25.53 -9.99 -6.45
N HIS A 34 24.99 -9.85 -5.25
CA HIS A 34 24.59 -8.56 -4.66
C HIS A 34 25.80 -7.63 -4.56
N ARG A 35 25.79 -6.55 -5.34
CA ARG A 35 26.57 -5.36 -5.03
C ARG A 35 26.03 -4.74 -3.75
N ALA A 36 26.93 -4.31 -2.87
CA ALA A 36 26.56 -3.47 -1.73
C ALA A 36 25.65 -2.31 -2.17
N PRO A 37 24.62 -1.93 -1.39
CA PRO A 37 23.79 -0.80 -1.74
C PRO A 37 24.71 0.42 -1.96
N PRO A 38 24.52 1.17 -3.05
CA PRO A 38 25.29 2.39 -3.27
C PRO A 38 25.08 3.33 -2.08
N PRO A 39 26.12 4.10 -1.67
CA PRO A 39 25.92 5.15 -0.69
C PRO A 39 24.76 6.02 -1.15
N LEU A 40 23.90 6.45 -0.23
CA LEU A 40 22.79 7.36 -0.53
C LEU A 40 23.34 8.53 -1.37
N PRO A 41 22.71 8.84 -2.51
CA PRO A 41 23.02 10.09 -3.19
C PRO A 41 22.80 11.20 -2.16
N GLN A 42 23.83 11.99 -1.90
CA GLN A 42 23.70 13.21 -1.13
C GLN A 42 22.59 14.00 -1.82
N LEU A 43 21.49 14.25 -1.10
CA LEU A 43 20.50 15.21 -1.56
C LEU A 43 21.27 16.47 -1.94
N SER A 44 21.04 16.96 -3.17
CA SER A 44 21.68 18.12 -3.77
C SER A 44 22.03 19.21 -2.73
N PRO A 45 23.12 19.97 -2.92
CA PRO A 45 23.57 21.02 -2.00
C PRO A 45 22.53 22.12 -1.66
N LEU A 46 21.32 22.02 -2.21
CA LEU A 46 20.18 22.87 -1.92
C LEU A 46 19.37 22.47 -0.66
N LEU A 47 19.64 21.29 -0.08
CA LEU A 47 19.05 20.90 1.21
C LEU A 47 20.16 21.04 2.26
N PRO A 48 20.03 21.99 3.20
CA PRO A 48 21.00 22.15 4.27
C PRO A 48 21.08 20.90 5.14
N PRO A 49 22.26 20.56 5.69
CA PRO A 49 22.39 19.48 6.65
C PRO A 49 21.51 19.75 7.88
N PRO A 50 21.04 18.72 8.57
CA PRO A 50 20.02 18.81 9.63
C PRO A 50 20.40 19.61 10.88
N GLU A 51 21.55 20.27 10.92
CA GLU A 51 22.06 21.05 12.06
C GLU A 51 22.01 22.59 11.86
N GLU A 52 21.52 23.08 10.71
CA GLU A 52 21.38 24.53 10.51
C GLU A 52 20.04 25.06 11.04
N SER A 53 20.11 26.23 11.69
CA SER A 53 19.00 26.84 12.43
C SER A 53 17.73 26.97 11.59
N TYR A 54 16.56 26.87 12.24
CA TYR A 54 15.22 27.01 11.63
C TYR A 54 15.05 28.23 10.72
N ALA A 55 15.83 29.28 10.92
CA ALA A 55 15.82 30.49 10.10
C ALA A 55 16.43 30.29 8.69
N SER A 56 17.47 29.46 8.56
CA SER A 56 18.12 29.15 7.27
C SER A 56 17.30 28.20 6.41
N VAL A 57 16.56 27.27 7.03
CA VAL A 57 15.66 26.35 6.33
C VAL A 57 14.46 27.11 5.73
N SER A 58 13.94 28.13 6.44
CA SER A 58 12.83 28.96 5.96
C SER A 58 13.26 29.83 4.77
N ALA A 59 14.47 30.40 4.79
CA ALA A 59 15.02 31.19 3.69
C ALA A 59 15.22 30.32 2.42
N ALA A 60 15.83 29.16 2.55
CA ALA A 60 16.02 28.23 1.44
C ALA A 60 14.68 27.74 0.85
N SER A 61 13.67 27.53 1.69
CA SER A 61 12.32 27.16 1.23
C SER A 61 11.66 28.28 0.42
N ALA A 62 11.88 29.55 0.79
CA ALA A 62 11.38 30.70 0.05
C ALA A 62 12.04 30.84 -1.32
N ASP A 63 13.34 30.64 -1.41
CA ASP A 63 14.10 30.70 -2.66
C ASP A 63 13.70 29.61 -3.64
N ILE A 64 13.53 28.38 -3.16
CA ILE A 64 13.02 27.26 -3.97
C ILE A 64 11.61 27.56 -4.48
N ALA A 65 10.72 28.08 -3.61
CA ALA A 65 9.36 28.43 -3.99
C ALA A 65 9.36 29.55 -5.06
N ALA A 66 10.26 30.54 -4.94
CA ALA A 66 10.40 31.62 -5.91
C ALA A 66 10.88 31.08 -7.28
N SER A 67 11.91 30.23 -7.33
CA SER A 67 12.42 29.64 -8.57
C SER A 67 11.35 28.82 -9.31
N PHE A 68 10.59 27.99 -8.59
CA PHE A 68 9.48 27.22 -9.19
C PHE A 68 8.30 28.11 -9.59
N ARG A 69 8.02 29.18 -8.84
CA ARG A 69 7.01 30.18 -9.21
C ARG A 69 7.40 30.85 -10.53
N ASP A 70 8.62 31.30 -10.67
CA ASP A 70 9.13 31.95 -11.89
C ASP A 70 9.06 30.99 -13.09
N TRP A 71 9.45 29.74 -12.92
CA TRP A 71 9.32 28.71 -13.96
C TRP A 71 7.85 28.48 -14.36
N PHE A 72 6.93 28.45 -13.40
CA PHE A 72 5.50 28.28 -13.69
C PHE A 72 4.87 29.48 -14.38
N LEU A 73 5.48 30.69 -14.27
CA LEU A 73 5.04 31.91 -14.94
C LEU A 73 5.57 32.05 -16.37
N VAL A 74 6.67 31.36 -16.71
CA VAL A 74 7.30 31.44 -18.06
C VAL A 74 6.29 31.30 -19.21
N PRO A 75 5.32 30.35 -19.20
CA PRO A 75 4.35 30.23 -20.28
C PRO A 75 3.38 31.43 -20.41
N ARG A 76 3.32 32.31 -19.42
CA ARG A 76 2.35 33.43 -19.34
C ARG A 76 2.95 34.79 -19.63
N ALA A 77 4.25 34.93 -19.50
CA ALA A 77 4.94 36.22 -19.64
C ALA A 77 5.10 36.72 -21.10
N ALA A 78 4.82 35.83 -22.08
CA ALA A 78 5.00 36.15 -23.48
C ALA A 78 3.71 36.52 -24.19
N GLU A 79 3.48 37.78 -24.48
CA GLU A 79 2.56 38.45 -25.42
C GLU A 79 1.22 39.01 -24.89
N PRO A 80 0.79 40.17 -25.38
CA PRO A 80 -0.47 40.76 -25.09
C PRO A 80 -1.64 39.90 -25.59
N LEU A 81 -2.79 39.90 -24.86
CA LEU A 81 -4.03 39.22 -25.23
C LEU A 81 -4.36 39.51 -26.69
N SER A 82 -4.44 38.45 -27.54
CA SER A 82 -4.87 38.62 -28.91
C SER A 82 -6.34 39.05 -28.96
N ALA A 83 -6.72 39.82 -29.96
CA ALA A 83 -8.13 40.19 -30.18
C ALA A 83 -9.08 38.99 -30.16
N LEU A 84 -8.61 37.81 -30.55
CA LEU A 84 -9.36 36.55 -30.51
C LEU A 84 -9.53 36.01 -29.08
N ASP A 85 -8.56 36.19 -28.20
CA ASP A 85 -8.68 35.80 -26.78
C ASP A 85 -9.70 36.69 -26.06
N ALA A 86 -9.75 37.99 -26.37
CA ALA A 86 -10.76 38.92 -25.86
C ALA A 86 -12.20 38.50 -26.26
N ILE A 87 -12.40 38.00 -27.49
CA ILE A 87 -13.68 37.44 -27.93
C ILE A 87 -14.09 36.24 -27.08
N TYR A 88 -13.17 35.35 -26.73
CA TYR A 88 -13.45 34.21 -25.88
C TYR A 88 -13.77 34.60 -24.42
N GLU A 89 -13.11 35.64 -23.90
CA GLU A 89 -13.44 36.21 -22.58
C GLU A 89 -14.85 36.82 -22.58
N ALA A 90 -15.20 37.57 -23.61
CA ALA A 90 -16.52 38.12 -23.79
C ALA A 90 -17.62 37.04 -23.91
N LEU A 91 -17.34 35.96 -24.66
CA LEU A 91 -18.23 34.81 -24.76
C LEU A 91 -18.44 34.06 -23.45
N ALA A 92 -17.39 33.95 -22.63
CA ALA A 92 -17.44 33.32 -21.31
C ALA A 92 -18.18 34.19 -20.29
N ALA A 93 -18.01 35.52 -20.38
CA ALA A 93 -18.70 36.51 -19.53
C ALA A 93 -20.12 36.86 -19.99
N GLU A 94 -20.57 36.33 -21.16
CA GLU A 94 -21.84 36.64 -21.82
C GLU A 94 -22.03 38.15 -22.12
N ASP A 95 -20.90 38.84 -22.34
CA ASP A 95 -20.93 40.28 -22.69
C ASP A 95 -21.40 40.49 -24.12
N SER A 96 -22.70 40.79 -24.25
CA SER A 96 -23.33 41.02 -25.55
C SER A 96 -22.82 42.30 -26.23
N ALA A 97 -22.40 43.33 -25.49
CA ALA A 97 -22.01 44.63 -26.07
C ALA A 97 -20.71 44.51 -26.88
N VAL A 98 -19.72 43.73 -26.39
CA VAL A 98 -18.45 43.45 -27.10
C VAL A 98 -18.70 42.60 -28.35
N LEU A 99 -19.57 41.60 -28.22
CA LEU A 99 -19.88 40.69 -29.32
C LEU A 99 -20.68 41.40 -30.45
N GLU A 100 -21.58 42.35 -30.07
CA GLU A 100 -22.38 43.12 -31.05
C GLU A 100 -21.57 44.07 -31.90
N ALA A 101 -20.45 44.55 -31.39
CA ALA A 101 -19.54 45.46 -32.11
C ALA A 101 -18.65 44.72 -33.13
N LEU A 102 -18.67 43.39 -33.19
CA LEU A 102 -17.80 42.62 -34.09
C LEU A 102 -18.26 42.67 -35.54
N PRO A 103 -17.39 43.03 -36.51
CA PRO A 103 -17.66 42.90 -37.93
C PRO A 103 -17.64 41.46 -38.38
N LEU A 104 -18.79 40.79 -38.44
CA LEU A 104 -18.86 39.38 -38.83
C LEU A 104 -18.48 39.18 -40.29
N THR A 105 -17.29 38.64 -40.54
CA THR A 105 -16.78 38.17 -41.81
C THR A 105 -16.49 36.66 -41.73
N GLU A 106 -16.52 35.96 -42.88
CA GLU A 106 -16.16 34.53 -42.94
C GLU A 106 -14.75 34.27 -42.30
N GLN A 107 -13.79 35.14 -42.64
CA GLN A 107 -12.42 35.05 -42.13
C GLN A 107 -12.37 35.17 -40.62
N LEU A 108 -13.10 36.11 -40.00
CA LEU A 108 -13.17 36.27 -38.55
C LEU A 108 -13.79 35.05 -37.90
N VAL A 109 -14.91 34.55 -38.41
CA VAL A 109 -15.61 33.38 -37.84
C VAL A 109 -14.72 32.14 -37.94
N LEU A 110 -14.02 31.91 -39.04
CA LEU A 110 -13.05 30.84 -39.23
C LEU A 110 -11.87 30.97 -38.26
N SER A 111 -11.37 32.19 -38.06
CA SER A 111 -10.27 32.47 -37.15
C SER A 111 -10.67 32.16 -35.70
N VAL A 112 -11.85 32.60 -35.25
CA VAL A 112 -12.35 32.30 -33.91
C VAL A 112 -12.54 30.80 -33.73
N ILE A 113 -13.20 30.09 -34.64
CA ILE A 113 -13.42 28.64 -34.54
C ILE A 113 -12.10 27.86 -34.48
N ARG A 114 -11.07 28.30 -35.22
CA ARG A 114 -9.75 27.65 -35.26
C ARG A 114 -8.80 28.04 -34.13
N HIS A 115 -9.02 29.21 -33.53
CA HIS A 115 -8.15 29.73 -32.46
C HIS A 115 -8.18 28.87 -31.20
N ARG A 116 -7.05 28.80 -30.54
CA ARG A 116 -6.88 28.05 -29.26
C ARG A 116 -6.51 29.06 -28.17
N PRO A 117 -7.51 29.54 -27.40
CA PRO A 117 -7.25 30.54 -26.36
C PRO A 117 -6.34 29.97 -25.28
N ARG A 118 -5.44 30.82 -24.81
CA ARG A 118 -4.36 30.41 -23.88
C ARG A 118 -4.87 30.16 -22.45
N ARG A 119 -5.91 30.86 -22.03
CA ARG A 119 -6.44 30.78 -20.65
C ARG A 119 -7.50 29.69 -20.45
N LEU A 120 -8.12 29.20 -21.50
CA LEU A 120 -9.15 28.15 -21.49
C LEU A 120 -8.55 26.83 -21.97
N SER A 121 -8.20 26.00 -21.01
CA SER A 121 -7.53 24.72 -21.29
C SER A 121 -8.44 23.52 -21.21
N ASP A 122 -9.68 23.68 -20.74
CA ASP A 122 -10.67 22.61 -20.70
C ASP A 122 -11.27 22.38 -22.10
N GLY A 123 -11.02 21.17 -22.64
CA GLY A 123 -11.40 20.82 -24.00
C GLY A 123 -12.89 20.91 -24.25
N ASP A 124 -13.74 20.57 -23.27
CA ASP A 124 -15.19 20.56 -23.39
C ASP A 124 -15.78 21.98 -23.22
N ALA A 125 -15.26 22.78 -22.29
CA ALA A 125 -15.68 24.18 -22.12
C ALA A 125 -15.31 25.02 -23.36
N LEU A 126 -14.12 24.80 -23.91
CA LEU A 126 -13.69 25.47 -25.13
C LEU A 126 -14.54 25.06 -26.36
N LEU A 127 -14.91 23.78 -26.45
CA LEU A 127 -15.79 23.30 -27.51
C LEU A 127 -17.18 23.98 -27.42
N LEU A 128 -17.73 24.06 -26.22
CA LEU A 128 -19.03 24.73 -25.97
C LEU A 128 -18.99 26.22 -26.37
N LEU A 129 -17.91 26.94 -26.01
CA LEU A 129 -17.79 28.36 -26.39
C LEU A 129 -17.68 28.56 -27.92
N ARG A 130 -16.99 27.67 -28.61
CA ARG A 130 -16.92 27.67 -30.09
C ARG A 130 -18.27 27.42 -30.73
N LEU A 131 -19.02 26.44 -30.24
CA LEU A 131 -20.39 26.17 -30.74
C LEU A 131 -21.34 27.32 -30.38
N LYS A 132 -21.22 27.91 -29.20
CA LYS A 132 -21.97 29.10 -28.79
C LYS A 132 -21.71 30.29 -29.75
N PHE A 133 -20.42 30.51 -30.09
CA PHE A 133 -20.05 31.55 -31.04
C PHE A 133 -20.58 31.28 -32.46
N PHE A 134 -20.51 30.03 -32.93
CA PHE A 134 -21.07 29.62 -34.18
C PHE A 134 -22.59 29.85 -34.23
N ASP A 135 -23.34 29.39 -33.23
CA ASP A 135 -24.78 29.56 -33.14
C ASP A 135 -25.15 31.07 -33.08
N TRP A 136 -24.42 31.83 -32.21
CA TRP A 136 -24.63 33.26 -32.08
C TRP A 136 -24.40 34.03 -33.45
N SER A 137 -23.31 33.70 -34.15
CA SER A 137 -22.94 34.37 -35.40
C SER A 137 -23.96 34.02 -36.52
N GLY A 138 -24.47 32.79 -36.56
CA GLY A 138 -25.47 32.36 -37.53
C GLY A 138 -26.87 32.98 -37.38
N ARG A 139 -27.19 33.51 -36.20
CA ARG A 139 -28.47 34.20 -35.92
C ARG A 139 -28.47 35.67 -36.31
N ARG A 140 -27.34 36.21 -36.77
CA ARG A 140 -27.25 37.64 -37.13
C ARG A 140 -27.81 37.91 -38.53
N GLN A 141 -28.64 38.98 -38.66
CA GLN A 141 -29.42 39.32 -39.85
C GLN A 141 -28.58 39.54 -41.13
N ARG A 142 -27.28 39.87 -41.05
CA ARG A 142 -26.41 40.20 -42.17
C ARG A 142 -25.31 39.16 -42.42
N TYR A 143 -25.38 38.02 -41.74
CA TYR A 143 -24.36 37.00 -41.90
C TYR A 143 -25.00 35.62 -42.05
N SER A 144 -24.52 34.81 -42.98
CA SER A 144 -24.87 33.39 -43.13
C SER A 144 -23.60 32.58 -43.19
N HIS A 145 -23.61 31.40 -42.53
CA HIS A 145 -22.48 30.52 -42.55
C HIS A 145 -22.20 29.99 -43.93
N THR A 146 -20.92 30.02 -44.32
CA THR A 146 -20.43 29.44 -45.58
C THR A 146 -20.07 27.94 -45.39
N GLY A 147 -19.93 27.20 -46.51
CA GLY A 147 -19.47 25.81 -46.50
C GLY A 147 -18.11 25.63 -45.77
N ALA A 148 -17.24 26.64 -45.85
CA ALA A 148 -15.93 26.60 -45.16
C ALA A 148 -16.07 26.67 -43.63
N VAL A 149 -17.03 27.44 -43.15
CA VAL A 149 -17.34 27.55 -41.70
C VAL A 149 -17.93 26.26 -41.17
N TYR A 150 -18.90 25.67 -41.85
CA TYR A 150 -19.44 24.34 -41.55
C TYR A 150 -18.34 23.29 -41.55
N HIS A 151 -17.43 23.27 -42.52
CA HIS A 151 -16.31 22.36 -42.60
C HIS A 151 -15.37 22.49 -41.36
N ALA A 152 -15.11 23.74 -40.92
CA ALA A 152 -14.30 23.98 -39.75
C ALA A 152 -14.94 23.43 -38.46
N VAL A 153 -16.27 23.61 -38.28
CA VAL A 153 -17.03 23.08 -37.14
C VAL A 153 -17.09 21.55 -37.18
N PHE A 154 -17.31 20.92 -38.33
CA PHE A 154 -17.24 19.45 -38.44
C PHE A 154 -15.88 18.89 -38.07
N ARG A 155 -14.78 19.52 -38.53
CA ARG A 155 -13.45 19.12 -38.13
C ARG A 155 -13.21 19.26 -36.61
N LEU A 156 -13.78 20.28 -35.98
CA LEU A 156 -13.68 20.53 -34.57
C LEU A 156 -14.44 19.46 -33.77
N LEU A 157 -15.70 19.16 -34.11
CA LEU A 157 -16.52 18.13 -33.47
C LEU A 157 -15.89 16.74 -33.63
N SER A 158 -15.37 16.46 -34.82
CA SER A 158 -14.68 15.21 -35.13
C SER A 158 -13.42 15.04 -34.27
N ARG A 159 -12.59 16.09 -34.10
CA ARG A 159 -11.42 16.07 -33.25
C ARG A 159 -11.77 15.88 -31.78
N ALA A 160 -12.89 16.43 -31.32
CA ALA A 160 -13.41 16.26 -29.97
C ALA A 160 -14.04 14.87 -29.76
N ARG A 161 -14.11 14.00 -30.75
CA ARG A 161 -14.72 12.65 -30.73
C ARG A 161 -16.17 12.64 -30.21
N ARG A 162 -16.93 13.68 -30.49
CA ARG A 162 -18.35 13.80 -30.12
C ARG A 162 -19.22 13.19 -31.23
N ALA A 163 -19.15 11.86 -31.37
CA ALA A 163 -19.77 11.12 -32.46
C ALA A 163 -21.28 11.37 -32.61
N SER A 164 -22.03 11.44 -31.52
CA SER A 164 -23.49 11.70 -31.55
C SER A 164 -23.81 13.07 -32.13
N VAL A 165 -23.10 14.11 -31.67
CA VAL A 165 -23.29 15.49 -32.15
C VAL A 165 -22.89 15.63 -33.61
N VAL A 166 -21.80 14.98 -34.03
CA VAL A 166 -21.38 14.95 -35.47
C VAL A 166 -22.44 14.28 -36.32
N LEU A 167 -23.01 13.16 -35.90
CA LEU A 167 -24.03 12.43 -36.67
C LEU A 167 -25.34 13.23 -36.77
N ASP A 168 -25.76 13.90 -35.71
CA ASP A 168 -26.97 14.73 -35.72
C ASP A 168 -26.81 15.95 -36.65
N TRP A 169 -25.63 16.58 -36.61
CA TRP A 169 -25.29 17.67 -37.51
C TRP A 169 -25.21 17.23 -38.97
N LEU A 170 -24.65 16.05 -39.24
CA LEU A 170 -24.61 15.48 -40.57
C LEU A 170 -26.02 15.22 -41.12
N ARG A 171 -26.93 14.72 -40.28
CA ARG A 171 -28.36 14.52 -40.65
C ARG A 171 -29.04 15.84 -40.97
N LEU A 172 -28.90 16.84 -40.09
CA LEU A 172 -29.47 18.17 -40.29
C LEU A 172 -28.94 18.81 -41.58
N PHE A 173 -27.63 18.72 -41.81
CA PHE A 173 -27.01 19.35 -42.98
C PHE A 173 -27.42 18.70 -44.30
N THR A 174 -27.54 17.37 -44.33
CA THR A 174 -27.99 16.67 -45.55
C THR A 174 -29.45 16.95 -45.90
N THR A 175 -30.27 17.32 -44.92
CA THR A 175 -31.71 17.65 -45.15
C THR A 175 -31.95 19.10 -45.48
N THR A 176 -31.08 20.05 -45.09
CA THR A 176 -31.34 21.49 -45.12
C THR A 176 -30.52 22.28 -46.14
N SER A 177 -29.42 21.72 -46.70
CA SER A 177 -28.48 22.48 -47.51
C SER A 177 -28.31 21.96 -48.92
N PRO A 178 -28.61 22.81 -49.96
CA PRO A 178 -28.37 22.46 -51.37
C PRO A 178 -26.87 22.35 -51.72
N SER A 179 -25.97 22.85 -50.89
CA SER A 179 -24.51 22.73 -51.07
C SER A 179 -23.96 21.32 -50.74
N ALA A 180 -24.81 20.38 -50.26
CA ALA A 180 -24.44 19.00 -49.97
C ALA A 180 -23.93 18.23 -51.21
N ASN A 181 -24.20 18.70 -52.42
CA ASN A 181 -23.78 18.08 -53.67
C ASN A 181 -22.37 18.52 -54.16
N GLN A 182 -21.66 19.40 -53.45
CA GLN A 182 -20.32 19.80 -53.86
C GLN A 182 -19.26 18.72 -53.50
N PRO A 183 -18.27 18.42 -54.39
CA PRO A 183 -17.26 17.38 -54.15
C PRO A 183 -16.49 17.56 -52.82
N ARG A 184 -16.17 18.80 -52.48
CA ARG A 184 -15.47 19.11 -51.21
C ARG A 184 -16.27 18.77 -49.95
N PHE A 185 -17.58 18.76 -50.05
CA PHE A 185 -18.46 18.42 -48.97
C PHE A 185 -18.51 16.91 -48.72
N HIS A 186 -18.49 16.09 -49.77
CA HIS A 186 -18.40 14.64 -49.64
C HIS A 186 -17.11 14.19 -48.95
N ASP A 187 -15.97 14.80 -49.26
CA ASP A 187 -14.72 14.59 -48.54
C ASP A 187 -14.87 14.88 -47.03
N THR A 188 -15.57 15.96 -46.69
CA THR A 188 -15.82 16.35 -45.30
C THR A 188 -16.72 15.34 -44.57
N LEU A 189 -17.75 14.82 -45.24
CA LEU A 189 -18.61 13.78 -44.69
C LEU A 189 -17.84 12.49 -44.38
N VAL A 190 -17.04 12.02 -45.35
CA VAL A 190 -16.21 10.82 -45.15
C VAL A 190 -15.23 11.01 -43.98
N VAL A 191 -14.56 12.16 -43.94
CA VAL A 191 -13.65 12.51 -42.83
C VAL A 191 -14.42 12.61 -41.50
N GLY A 192 -15.60 13.23 -41.51
CA GLY A 192 -16.47 13.35 -40.33
C GLY A 192 -16.85 11.99 -39.76
N TYR A 193 -17.35 11.06 -40.60
CA TYR A 193 -17.67 9.69 -40.17
C TYR A 193 -16.43 8.92 -39.70
N ALA A 194 -15.33 9.02 -40.45
CA ALA A 194 -14.09 8.35 -40.11
C ALA A 194 -13.56 8.76 -38.72
N VAL A 195 -13.55 10.04 -38.37
CA VAL A 195 -13.05 10.56 -37.11
C VAL A 195 -14.06 10.40 -35.97
N ALA A 196 -15.37 10.37 -36.30
CA ALA A 196 -16.43 10.07 -35.36
C ALA A 196 -16.39 8.61 -34.84
N GLY A 197 -15.60 7.73 -35.48
CA GLY A 197 -15.47 6.32 -35.12
C GLY A 197 -16.43 5.38 -35.89
N ASP A 198 -17.06 5.86 -36.95
CA ASP A 198 -17.91 5.07 -37.86
C ASP A 198 -17.37 5.06 -39.31
N PRO A 199 -16.18 4.45 -39.52
CA PRO A 199 -15.57 4.41 -40.86
C PRO A 199 -16.36 3.57 -41.85
N GLN A 200 -17.28 2.69 -41.42
CA GLN A 200 -18.13 1.91 -42.34
C GLN A 200 -19.10 2.81 -43.13
N ARG A 201 -19.73 3.78 -42.43
CA ARG A 201 -20.54 4.79 -43.12
C ARG A 201 -19.70 5.69 -44.02
N GLY A 202 -18.44 6.00 -43.57
CA GLY A 202 -17.49 6.69 -44.46
C GLY A 202 -17.22 5.95 -45.76
N LEU A 203 -17.07 4.62 -45.74
CA LEU A 203 -16.94 3.77 -46.93
C LEU A 203 -18.22 3.75 -47.79
N SER A 204 -19.40 3.74 -47.18
CA SER A 204 -20.67 3.81 -47.89
C SER A 204 -20.80 5.14 -48.66
N VAL A 205 -20.46 6.26 -48.00
CA VAL A 205 -20.44 7.58 -48.69
C VAL A 205 -19.41 7.59 -49.80
N LEU A 206 -18.22 7.02 -49.62
CA LEU A 206 -17.23 6.89 -50.68
C LEU A 206 -17.72 6.04 -51.85
N GLY A 207 -18.45 4.94 -51.61
CA GLY A 207 -19.09 4.14 -52.65
C GLY A 207 -20.02 4.97 -53.49
N HIS A 208 -20.88 5.79 -52.88
CA HIS A 208 -21.77 6.71 -53.58
C HIS A 208 -21.01 7.80 -54.36
N MET A 209 -19.90 8.32 -53.81
CA MET A 209 -19.04 9.27 -54.53
C MET A 209 -18.46 8.65 -55.80
N ARG A 210 -17.88 7.43 -55.70
CA ARG A 210 -17.26 6.72 -56.82
C ARG A 210 -18.28 6.37 -57.90
N PHE A 211 -19.47 5.99 -57.51
CA PHE A 211 -20.57 5.77 -58.46
C PHE A 211 -20.91 7.03 -59.29
N ARG A 212 -20.66 8.23 -58.72
CA ARG A 212 -20.83 9.53 -59.44
C ARG A 212 -19.53 10.02 -60.11
N GLY A 213 -18.50 9.20 -60.20
CA GLY A 213 -17.21 9.57 -60.80
C GLY A 213 -16.32 10.48 -59.90
N LEU A 214 -16.66 10.60 -58.63
CA LEU A 214 -15.93 11.41 -57.68
C LEU A 214 -15.06 10.49 -56.79
N ASP A 215 -13.83 10.94 -56.42
CA ASP A 215 -12.98 10.22 -55.48
C ASP A 215 -12.47 11.15 -54.39
N LEU A 216 -11.95 10.58 -53.30
CA LEU A 216 -11.40 11.32 -52.17
C LEU A 216 -10.07 11.94 -52.52
N ASN A 217 -9.79 13.09 -51.95
CA ASN A 217 -8.45 13.64 -51.97
C ASN A 217 -7.47 12.78 -51.15
N ALA A 218 -6.16 12.92 -51.37
CA ALA A 218 -5.13 12.10 -50.73
C ALA A 218 -5.14 12.21 -49.17
N VAL A 219 -5.53 13.36 -48.61
CA VAL A 219 -5.57 13.56 -47.14
C VAL A 219 -6.79 12.84 -46.56
N SER A 220 -7.97 13.00 -47.15
CA SER A 220 -9.21 12.35 -46.71
C SER A 220 -9.11 10.83 -46.81
N SER A 221 -8.49 10.31 -47.88
CA SER A 221 -8.20 8.89 -48.06
C SER A 221 -7.32 8.32 -46.94
N ARG A 222 -6.25 9.02 -46.53
CA ARG A 222 -5.37 8.61 -45.45
C ARG A 222 -6.08 8.64 -44.09
N ILE A 223 -6.93 9.64 -43.84
CA ILE A 223 -7.72 9.72 -42.60
C ILE A 223 -8.71 8.55 -42.53
N LEU A 224 -9.40 8.23 -43.63
CA LEU A 224 -10.29 7.07 -43.68
C LEU A 224 -9.51 5.76 -43.45
N LEU A 225 -8.39 5.57 -44.13
CA LEU A 225 -7.52 4.39 -43.92
C LEU A 225 -7.10 4.24 -42.46
N ASN A 226 -6.63 5.31 -41.85
CA ASN A 226 -6.22 5.27 -40.41
C ASN A 226 -7.40 4.94 -39.50
N SER A 227 -8.59 5.49 -39.77
CA SER A 227 -9.80 5.22 -39.00
C SER A 227 -10.27 3.76 -39.15
N LEU A 228 -10.17 3.16 -40.35
CA LEU A 228 -10.43 1.73 -40.55
C LEU A 228 -9.49 0.85 -39.71
N VAL A 229 -8.19 1.20 -39.65
CA VAL A 229 -7.21 0.52 -38.82
C VAL A 229 -7.54 0.71 -37.35
N ASP A 230 -7.93 1.91 -36.93
CA ASP A 230 -8.28 2.21 -35.52
C ASP A 230 -9.55 1.50 -35.06
N ALA A 231 -10.52 1.27 -35.98
CA ALA A 231 -11.73 0.48 -35.75
C ALA A 231 -11.50 -1.04 -35.86
N SER A 232 -10.28 -1.49 -36.09
CA SER A 232 -9.90 -2.92 -36.28
C SER A 232 -10.55 -3.58 -37.50
N LEU A 233 -10.97 -2.78 -38.48
CA LEU A 233 -11.57 -3.23 -39.76
C LEU A 233 -10.46 -3.50 -40.79
N HIS A 234 -9.59 -4.43 -40.46
CA HIS A 234 -8.32 -4.64 -41.18
C HIS A 234 -8.50 -5.08 -42.64
N ASP A 235 -9.52 -5.92 -42.94
CA ASP A 235 -9.75 -6.43 -44.30
C ASP A 235 -10.21 -5.32 -45.23
N TYR A 236 -11.08 -4.43 -44.72
CA TYR A 236 -11.48 -3.22 -45.45
C TYR A 236 -10.30 -2.26 -45.62
N ALA A 237 -9.46 -2.11 -44.58
CA ALA A 237 -8.27 -1.27 -44.66
C ALA A 237 -7.26 -1.78 -45.68
N ASP A 238 -7.01 -3.10 -45.75
CA ASP A 238 -6.11 -3.71 -46.75
C ASP A 238 -6.66 -3.60 -48.17
N SER A 239 -7.97 -3.80 -48.36
CA SER A 239 -8.63 -3.63 -49.67
C SER A 239 -8.58 -2.17 -50.11
N PHE A 240 -8.83 -1.24 -49.20
CA PHE A 240 -8.78 0.19 -49.49
C PHE A 240 -7.34 0.66 -49.77
N ALA A 241 -6.36 0.18 -49.01
CA ALA A 241 -4.93 0.53 -49.14
C ALA A 241 -4.33 0.05 -50.50
N ARG A 242 -4.83 -1.06 -51.09
CA ARG A 242 -4.38 -1.55 -52.43
C ARG A 242 -4.71 -0.57 -53.54
N ASN A 243 -5.80 0.14 -53.37
CA ASN A 243 -6.29 1.12 -54.39
C ASN A 243 -5.76 2.54 -54.13
N LEU A 244 -4.94 2.74 -53.12
CA LEU A 244 -4.35 4.04 -52.80
C LEU A 244 -2.92 4.17 -53.38
N ALA A 245 -2.60 5.35 -53.89
CA ALA A 245 -1.25 5.65 -54.35
C ALA A 245 -0.24 5.42 -53.19
N ALA A 246 0.83 4.70 -53.48
CA ALA A 246 1.88 4.46 -52.53
C ALA A 246 2.49 5.78 -52.03
N SER A 247 2.40 6.04 -50.74
CA SER A 247 2.99 7.20 -50.10
C SER A 247 3.59 6.81 -48.76
N PRO A 248 4.62 7.52 -48.26
CA PRO A 248 5.23 7.21 -46.95
C PRO A 248 4.20 7.14 -45.81
N VAL A 249 3.21 8.06 -45.81
CA VAL A 249 2.16 8.10 -44.78
C VAL A 249 1.21 6.90 -44.88
N SER A 250 0.82 6.47 -46.10
CA SER A 250 -0.03 5.26 -46.25
C SER A 250 0.72 4.00 -45.81
N THR A 251 2.01 3.92 -46.08
CA THR A 251 2.87 2.81 -45.60
C THR A 251 2.98 2.79 -44.09
N CYS A 252 3.15 3.95 -43.43
CA CYS A 252 3.13 4.04 -41.94
C CYS A 252 1.79 3.54 -41.35
N ILE A 253 0.66 3.87 -41.97
CA ILE A 253 -0.67 3.39 -41.53
C ILE A 253 -0.78 1.86 -41.72
N ARG A 254 -0.23 1.31 -42.83
CA ARG A 254 -0.17 -0.15 -43.04
C ARG A 254 0.72 -0.84 -42.01
N ILE A 255 1.87 -0.27 -41.67
CA ILE A 255 2.73 -0.76 -40.58
C ILE A 255 1.95 -0.79 -39.24
N LYS A 256 1.22 0.29 -38.91
CA LYS A 256 0.32 0.34 -37.76
C LYS A 256 -0.73 -0.78 -37.80
N SER A 257 -1.31 -1.08 -38.96
CA SER A 257 -2.26 -2.19 -39.12
C SER A 257 -1.62 -3.55 -38.85
N LEU A 258 -0.43 -3.80 -39.39
CA LEU A 258 0.32 -5.04 -39.17
C LEU A 258 0.71 -5.21 -37.69
N CYS A 259 1.14 -4.13 -37.02
CA CYS A 259 1.41 -4.12 -35.61
C CYS A 259 0.20 -4.56 -34.77
N ARG A 260 -0.99 -4.01 -35.05
CA ARG A 260 -2.23 -4.39 -34.34
C ARG A 260 -2.64 -5.85 -34.58
N ARG A 261 -2.36 -6.40 -35.77
CA ARG A 261 -2.58 -7.81 -36.10
C ARG A 261 -1.51 -8.77 -35.57
N ALA A 262 -0.53 -8.30 -34.81
CA ALA A 262 0.58 -9.10 -34.33
C ALA A 262 1.56 -9.60 -35.41
N ARG A 263 1.47 -9.10 -36.64
CA ARG A 263 2.36 -9.47 -37.75
C ARG A 263 3.60 -8.59 -37.75
N LEU A 264 4.39 -8.64 -36.64
CA LEU A 264 5.50 -7.73 -36.40
C LEU A 264 6.67 -7.95 -37.36
N ARG A 265 6.94 -9.17 -37.79
CA ARG A 265 7.97 -9.47 -38.80
C ARG A 265 7.68 -8.79 -40.13
N ASP A 266 6.42 -8.86 -40.58
CA ASP A 266 6.00 -8.22 -41.84
C ASP A 266 6.03 -6.67 -41.71
N ALA A 267 5.72 -6.14 -40.49
CA ALA A 267 5.83 -4.72 -40.19
C ALA A 267 7.28 -4.21 -40.28
N VAL A 268 8.24 -5.00 -39.77
CA VAL A 268 9.68 -4.68 -39.86
C VAL A 268 10.16 -4.77 -41.31
N ALA A 269 9.80 -5.84 -42.03
CA ALA A 269 10.14 -5.97 -43.46
C ALA A 269 9.59 -4.80 -44.27
N LEU A 270 8.37 -4.35 -44.00
CA LEU A 270 7.78 -3.19 -44.67
C LEU A 270 8.46 -1.87 -44.30
N LEU A 271 8.92 -1.73 -43.07
CA LEU A 271 9.72 -0.58 -42.63
C LEU A 271 11.03 -0.45 -43.43
N ASP A 272 11.70 -1.56 -43.68
CA ASP A 272 12.97 -1.60 -44.44
C ASP A 272 12.78 -1.17 -45.92
N THR A 273 11.58 -1.30 -46.47
CA THR A 273 11.26 -0.86 -47.87
C THR A 273 10.99 0.64 -48.00
N LEU A 274 10.84 1.37 -46.87
CA LEU A 274 10.62 2.83 -46.92
C LEU A 274 11.89 3.58 -47.38
N PRO A 275 11.75 4.61 -48.27
CA PRO A 275 12.91 5.40 -48.70
C PRO A 275 13.60 6.13 -47.54
N PHE A 276 14.89 6.39 -47.70
CA PHE A 276 15.83 6.91 -46.71
C PHE A 276 15.54 8.29 -46.06
N ALA A 277 14.46 8.96 -46.45
CA ALA A 277 14.10 10.25 -45.84
C ALA A 277 13.68 10.01 -44.34
N GLU A 278 14.51 10.47 -43.43
CA GLU A 278 14.40 10.26 -41.96
C GLU A 278 13.02 10.64 -41.39
N ALA A 279 12.40 11.70 -41.89
CA ALA A 279 11.12 12.21 -41.42
C ALA A 279 9.94 11.22 -41.52
N SER A 280 10.04 10.19 -42.36
CA SER A 280 8.93 9.21 -42.57
C SER A 280 9.14 7.90 -41.84
N ARG A 281 10.38 7.53 -41.51
CA ARG A 281 10.71 6.27 -40.84
C ARG A 281 10.51 6.32 -39.33
N GLY A 282 10.80 7.45 -38.70
CA GLY A 282 10.73 7.63 -37.25
C GLY A 282 9.36 7.24 -36.67
N PRO A 283 8.24 7.81 -37.14
CA PRO A 283 6.90 7.47 -36.64
C PRO A 283 6.49 6.00 -36.86
N ALA A 284 6.93 5.39 -37.98
CA ALA A 284 6.67 4.00 -38.31
C ALA A 284 7.43 3.05 -37.38
N ALA A 285 8.75 3.27 -37.22
CA ALA A 285 9.61 2.54 -36.29
C ALA A 285 9.11 2.71 -34.84
N GLY A 286 8.74 3.92 -34.42
CA GLY A 286 8.16 4.18 -33.11
C GLY A 286 6.86 3.38 -32.86
N SER A 287 6.00 3.20 -33.88
CA SER A 287 4.80 2.37 -33.76
C SER A 287 5.14 0.88 -33.55
N ILE A 288 6.18 0.38 -34.20
CA ILE A 288 6.65 -1.01 -34.06
C ILE A 288 7.25 -1.19 -32.64
N VAL A 289 8.12 -0.27 -32.18
CA VAL A 289 8.71 -0.29 -30.84
C VAL A 289 7.61 -0.28 -29.77
N THR A 290 6.58 0.57 -29.94
CA THR A 290 5.45 0.60 -29.01
C THR A 290 4.74 -0.74 -28.90
N GLU A 291 4.57 -1.44 -30.01
CA GLU A 291 3.86 -2.73 -30.01
C GLU A 291 4.74 -3.88 -29.48
N PHE A 292 6.03 -3.88 -29.76
CA PHE A 292 6.98 -4.80 -29.12
C PHE A 292 7.00 -4.64 -27.59
N CYS A 293 7.10 -3.41 -27.10
CA CYS A 293 7.06 -3.10 -25.67
C CYS A 293 5.73 -3.56 -25.03
N ARG A 294 4.59 -3.32 -25.69
CA ARG A 294 3.28 -3.76 -25.19
C ARG A 294 3.18 -5.28 -25.02
N ARG A 295 3.92 -6.03 -25.83
CA ARG A 295 3.99 -7.51 -25.79
C ARG A 295 5.11 -8.06 -24.92
N GLY A 296 5.88 -7.20 -24.29
CA GLY A 296 7.00 -7.59 -23.44
C GLY A 296 8.25 -8.05 -24.18
N ARG A 297 8.33 -7.79 -25.53
CA ARG A 297 9.49 -8.20 -26.38
C ARG A 297 10.49 -7.03 -26.44
N PHE A 298 11.17 -6.75 -25.30
CA PHE A 298 12.04 -5.60 -25.17
C PHE A 298 13.33 -5.75 -25.98
N ASP A 299 13.90 -6.95 -26.10
CA ASP A 299 15.15 -7.19 -26.84
C ASP A 299 15.01 -6.84 -28.33
N GLU A 300 13.87 -7.20 -28.93
CA GLU A 300 13.61 -6.88 -30.33
C GLU A 300 13.27 -5.41 -30.52
N ALA A 301 12.61 -4.81 -29.53
CA ALA A 301 12.37 -3.37 -29.55
C ALA A 301 13.70 -2.58 -29.47
N ALA A 302 14.64 -3.01 -28.62
CA ALA A 302 15.97 -2.41 -28.50
C ALA A 302 16.75 -2.45 -29.81
N GLN A 303 16.71 -3.59 -30.55
CA GLN A 303 17.35 -3.72 -31.88
C GLN A 303 16.83 -2.69 -32.88
N ILE A 304 15.55 -2.33 -32.80
CA ILE A 304 14.95 -1.29 -33.65
C ILE A 304 15.39 0.10 -33.21
N VAL A 305 15.47 0.31 -31.88
CA VAL A 305 15.95 1.58 -31.31
C VAL A 305 17.38 1.86 -31.71
N ASP A 306 18.24 0.85 -31.71
CA ASP A 306 19.64 0.96 -32.13
C ASP A 306 19.79 1.18 -33.64
N LYS A 307 18.90 0.57 -34.44
CA LYS A 307 18.90 0.69 -35.91
C LYS A 307 18.39 2.04 -36.43
N PHE A 308 17.45 2.66 -35.66
CA PHE A 308 16.75 3.89 -36.10
C PHE A 308 16.84 4.99 -35.05
N SER A 309 17.90 5.80 -35.12
CA SER A 309 18.12 6.93 -34.21
C SER A 309 17.18 8.08 -34.55
N SER A 310 16.04 8.19 -33.87
CA SER A 310 15.12 9.33 -34.01
C SER A 310 14.35 9.62 -32.73
N CYS A 311 13.97 10.89 -32.52
CA CYS A 311 13.21 11.34 -31.34
C CYS A 311 11.88 10.59 -31.16
N ASP A 312 11.21 10.18 -32.25
CA ASP A 312 9.97 9.42 -32.19
C ASP A 312 10.19 7.99 -31.65
N VAL A 313 11.27 7.34 -32.10
CA VAL A 313 11.66 6.00 -31.66
C VAL A 313 12.10 6.01 -30.20
N TYR A 314 12.95 6.95 -29.80
CA TYR A 314 13.38 7.14 -28.42
C TYR A 314 12.20 7.42 -27.49
N GLY A 315 11.29 8.28 -27.94
CA GLY A 315 10.07 8.56 -27.20
C GLY A 315 9.13 7.37 -27.07
N ALA A 316 9.00 6.54 -28.10
CA ALA A 316 8.22 5.29 -28.05
C ALA A 316 8.87 4.27 -27.10
N TRP A 317 10.18 4.14 -27.13
CA TRP A 317 10.96 3.28 -26.25
C TRP A 317 10.81 3.68 -24.79
N MET A 318 11.09 4.95 -24.45
CA MET A 318 10.88 5.49 -23.10
C MET A 318 9.44 5.22 -22.61
N HIS A 319 8.47 5.48 -23.45
CA HIS A 319 7.06 5.25 -23.10
C HIS A 319 6.80 3.78 -22.75
N GLY A 320 7.35 2.85 -23.54
CA GLY A 320 7.25 1.42 -23.31
C GLY A 320 7.91 0.96 -22.01
N LEU A 321 9.12 1.41 -21.74
CA LEU A 321 9.86 1.12 -20.52
C LEU A 321 9.15 1.66 -19.27
N ILE A 322 8.63 2.91 -19.34
CA ILE A 322 7.86 3.51 -18.24
C ILE A 322 6.58 2.71 -17.95
N ASP A 323 5.89 2.23 -18.98
CA ASP A 323 4.67 1.42 -18.80
C ASP A 323 4.96 0.04 -18.22
N ALA A 324 6.07 -0.56 -18.61
CA ALA A 324 6.57 -1.80 -18.03
C ALA A 324 7.09 -1.63 -16.59
N GLY A 325 7.35 -0.40 -16.15
CA GLY A 325 7.88 -0.12 -14.81
C GLY A 325 9.40 -0.29 -14.69
N MET A 326 10.12 -0.38 -15.81
CA MET A 326 11.59 -0.48 -15.88
C MET A 326 12.22 0.91 -15.77
N LEU A 327 12.11 1.52 -14.57
CA LEU A 327 12.46 2.92 -14.37
C LEU A 327 13.98 3.15 -14.39
N ASP A 328 14.78 2.21 -13.87
CA ASP A 328 16.24 2.32 -13.86
C ASP A 328 16.80 2.31 -15.28
N THR A 329 16.32 1.38 -16.11
CA THR A 329 16.67 1.30 -17.53
C THR A 329 16.24 2.56 -18.28
N THR A 330 15.08 3.13 -17.91
CA THR A 330 14.59 4.37 -18.54
C THR A 330 15.48 5.57 -18.20
N LEU A 331 15.91 5.71 -16.96
CA LEU A 331 16.79 6.79 -16.50
C LEU A 331 18.18 6.66 -17.13
N GLN A 332 18.72 5.44 -17.16
CA GLN A 332 20.01 5.19 -17.80
C GLN A 332 19.96 5.50 -19.29
N PHE A 333 18.92 5.01 -20.00
CA PHE A 333 18.72 5.33 -21.42
C PHE A 333 18.62 6.84 -21.67
N LEU A 334 17.92 7.56 -20.80
CA LEU A 334 17.79 9.02 -20.91
C LEU A 334 19.15 9.71 -20.76
N SER A 335 19.94 9.32 -19.75
CA SER A 335 21.30 9.85 -19.53
C SER A 335 22.22 9.56 -20.72
N ASP A 336 22.26 8.29 -21.17
CA ASP A 336 23.14 7.87 -22.27
C ASP A 336 22.81 8.60 -23.59
N LYS A 337 21.51 8.77 -23.90
CA LYS A 337 21.09 9.47 -25.14
C LYS A 337 21.18 10.97 -25.05
N LYS A 338 21.07 11.54 -23.87
CA LYS A 338 21.33 12.95 -23.63
C LYS A 338 22.81 13.28 -23.84
N GLU A 339 23.71 12.48 -23.27
CA GLU A 339 25.16 12.66 -23.38
C GLU A 339 25.67 12.41 -24.82
N ALA A 340 25.18 11.36 -25.48
CA ALA A 340 25.66 10.96 -26.80
C ALA A 340 25.05 11.79 -27.95
N GLU A 341 23.81 12.17 -27.89
CA GLU A 341 23.04 12.72 -29.01
C GLU A 341 22.28 14.02 -28.67
N GLY A 342 22.37 14.52 -27.44
CA GLY A 342 21.61 15.69 -26.98
C GLY A 342 20.08 15.49 -26.97
N TYR A 343 19.62 14.25 -26.78
CA TYR A 343 18.19 13.94 -26.80
C TYR A 343 17.48 14.50 -25.59
N ILE A 344 16.48 15.37 -25.81
CA ILE A 344 15.61 15.93 -24.79
C ILE A 344 14.18 15.43 -25.04
N PRO A 345 13.57 14.68 -24.10
CA PRO A 345 12.17 14.25 -24.19
C PRO A 345 11.20 15.41 -24.19
N ASP A 346 10.01 15.22 -24.76
CA ASP A 346 8.94 16.18 -24.61
C ASP A 346 8.37 16.22 -23.17
N GLY A 347 7.76 17.33 -22.77
CA GLY A 347 7.20 17.53 -21.42
C GLY A 347 6.21 16.42 -21.00
N LYS A 348 5.49 15.79 -21.95
CA LYS A 348 4.55 14.69 -21.65
C LYS A 348 5.27 13.41 -21.20
N ARG A 349 6.45 13.13 -21.77
CA ARG A 349 7.27 11.96 -21.39
C ARG A 349 7.93 12.17 -20.04
N TYR A 350 8.46 13.37 -19.80
CA TYR A 350 8.94 13.76 -18.47
C TYR A 350 7.81 13.64 -17.42
N ASP A 351 6.65 14.20 -17.66
CA ASP A 351 5.51 14.12 -16.75
C ASP A 351 5.19 12.66 -16.37
N LYS A 352 5.16 11.76 -17.38
CA LYS A 352 4.85 10.34 -17.15
C LYS A 352 5.92 9.65 -16.30
N LEU A 353 7.20 9.94 -16.56
CA LEU A 353 8.32 9.40 -15.80
C LEU A 353 8.29 9.91 -14.35
N VAL A 354 8.16 11.22 -14.17
CA VAL A 354 8.06 11.88 -12.86
C VAL A 354 6.91 11.29 -12.04
N TYR A 355 5.72 11.10 -12.62
CA TYR A 355 4.60 10.47 -11.92
C TYR A 355 4.85 9.03 -11.51
N ARG A 356 5.54 8.24 -12.34
CA ARG A 356 5.91 6.86 -11.99
C ARG A 356 6.92 6.81 -10.86
N LEU A 357 7.95 7.67 -10.90
CA LEU A 357 8.96 7.80 -9.85
C LEU A 357 8.32 8.29 -8.53
N LEU A 358 7.41 9.26 -8.58
CA LEU A 358 6.65 9.71 -7.41
C LEU A 358 5.83 8.57 -6.76
N ARG A 359 5.23 7.68 -7.57
CA ARG A 359 4.50 6.50 -7.06
C ARG A 359 5.42 5.50 -6.38
N LYS A 360 6.66 5.37 -6.84
CA LYS A 360 7.70 4.51 -6.25
C LYS A 360 8.47 5.20 -5.11
N ASN A 361 8.14 6.46 -4.81
CA ASN A 361 8.78 7.28 -3.77
C ASN A 361 10.28 7.53 -4.00
N ARG A 362 10.72 7.57 -5.27
CA ARG A 362 12.11 7.87 -5.69
C ARG A 362 12.27 9.40 -5.81
N LEU A 363 12.34 10.07 -4.67
CA LEU A 363 12.22 11.54 -4.62
C LEU A 363 13.46 12.26 -5.18
N GLY A 364 14.68 11.71 -5.01
CA GLY A 364 15.91 12.29 -5.55
C GLY A 364 15.81 12.48 -7.07
N GLU A 365 15.50 11.39 -7.79
CA GLU A 365 15.40 11.40 -9.25
C GLU A 365 14.24 12.27 -9.77
N VAL A 366 13.15 12.37 -8.99
CA VAL A 366 12.06 13.30 -9.32
C VAL A 366 12.55 14.74 -9.26
N TYR A 367 13.33 15.08 -8.24
CA TYR A 367 13.91 16.42 -8.11
C TYR A 367 14.85 16.74 -9.27
N ASP A 368 15.77 15.83 -9.56
CA ASP A 368 16.75 15.98 -10.65
C ASP A 368 16.05 16.20 -12.00
N LEU A 369 15.00 15.42 -12.29
CA LEU A 369 14.21 15.60 -13.52
C LEU A 369 13.41 16.91 -13.55
N LEU A 370 12.88 17.39 -12.43
CA LEU A 370 12.18 18.69 -12.38
C LEU A 370 13.16 19.85 -12.60
N VAL A 371 14.36 19.77 -12.03
CA VAL A 371 15.43 20.76 -12.23
C VAL A 371 15.90 20.72 -13.68
N GLU A 372 16.14 19.54 -14.24
CA GLU A 372 16.50 19.35 -15.65
C GLU A 372 15.45 19.99 -16.59
N MET A 373 14.15 19.74 -16.35
CA MET A 373 13.09 20.36 -17.14
C MET A 373 13.11 21.90 -17.07
N MET A 374 13.49 22.45 -15.92
CA MET A 374 13.58 23.91 -15.70
C MET A 374 14.81 24.46 -16.44
N GLU A 375 15.96 23.80 -16.34
CA GLU A 375 17.24 24.21 -17.00
C GLU A 375 17.14 24.12 -18.53
N GLU A 376 16.51 23.08 -19.05
CA GLU A 376 16.28 22.90 -20.49
C GLU A 376 15.13 23.80 -21.04
N GLY A 377 14.57 24.67 -20.21
CA GLY A 377 13.53 25.63 -20.60
C GLY A 377 12.22 24.98 -21.03
N ILE A 378 11.95 23.75 -20.61
CA ILE A 378 10.71 23.05 -20.93
C ILE A 378 9.56 23.72 -20.19
N ALA A 379 8.57 24.26 -20.92
CA ALA A 379 7.41 24.91 -20.34
C ALA A 379 6.59 23.93 -19.51
N PRO A 380 6.35 24.20 -18.19
CA PRO A 380 5.64 23.29 -17.32
C PRO A 380 4.17 23.19 -17.71
N GLY A 381 3.70 21.95 -17.90
CA GLY A 381 2.29 21.64 -18.09
C GLY A 381 1.53 21.56 -16.77
N ARG A 382 0.21 21.39 -16.82
CA ARG A 382 -0.61 21.12 -15.62
C ARG A 382 -0.13 19.86 -14.86
N SER A 383 0.27 18.85 -15.60
CA SER A 383 0.85 17.61 -15.04
C SER A 383 2.10 17.89 -14.25
N THR A 384 3.03 18.65 -14.86
CA THR A 384 4.32 19.02 -14.25
C THR A 384 4.11 19.80 -12.95
N MET A 385 3.22 20.81 -12.98
CA MET A 385 2.90 21.63 -11.80
C MET A 385 2.31 20.79 -10.66
N ASN A 386 1.37 19.89 -10.98
CA ASN A 386 0.79 18.99 -9.99
C ASN A 386 1.81 17.97 -9.46
N ALA A 387 2.71 17.50 -10.31
CA ALA A 387 3.78 16.59 -9.91
C ALA A 387 4.78 17.28 -8.97
N ALA A 388 5.16 18.53 -9.25
CA ALA A 388 6.03 19.33 -8.37
C ALA A 388 5.38 19.56 -6.99
N LEU A 389 4.09 19.90 -6.92
CA LEU A 389 3.37 20.00 -5.65
C LEU A 389 3.36 18.67 -4.88
N CYS A 390 3.08 17.57 -5.57
CA CYS A 390 3.14 16.22 -4.96
C CYS A 390 4.54 15.88 -4.46
N PHE A 391 5.58 16.27 -5.21
CA PHE A 391 6.97 16.08 -4.83
C PHE A 391 7.28 16.80 -3.52
N PHE A 392 7.03 18.12 -3.44
CA PHE A 392 7.31 18.91 -2.23
C PHE A 392 6.58 18.38 -1.00
N CYS A 393 5.31 17.97 -1.16
CA CYS A 393 4.56 17.34 -0.07
C CYS A 393 5.18 16.02 0.42
N LYS A 394 5.73 15.21 -0.49
CA LYS A 394 6.36 13.92 -0.16
C LYS A 394 7.78 14.09 0.38
N ALA A 395 8.52 15.07 -0.11
CA ALA A 395 9.85 15.42 0.35
C ALA A 395 9.86 16.09 1.75
N GLY A 396 8.68 16.43 2.29
CA GLY A 396 8.56 17.11 3.57
C GLY A 396 8.68 18.64 3.49
N LEU A 397 8.86 19.19 2.29
CA LEU A 397 8.96 20.64 2.05
C LEU A 397 7.55 21.27 1.97
N VAL A 398 6.83 21.17 3.07
CA VAL A 398 5.39 21.54 3.14
C VAL A 398 5.20 23.04 2.92
N GLU A 399 6.11 23.88 3.39
CA GLU A 399 6.09 25.33 3.24
C GLU A 399 6.17 25.75 1.76
N VAL A 400 7.08 25.13 1.00
CA VAL A 400 7.19 25.34 -0.46
C VAL A 400 5.91 24.94 -1.18
N ALA A 401 5.38 23.76 -0.85
CA ALA A 401 4.12 23.29 -1.42
C ALA A 401 2.95 24.23 -1.12
N MET A 402 2.85 24.72 0.13
CA MET A 402 1.78 25.65 0.53
C MET A 402 1.93 27.02 -0.09
N HIS A 403 3.16 27.53 -0.25
CA HIS A 403 3.40 28.79 -0.93
C HIS A 403 2.93 28.74 -2.40
N LEU A 404 3.32 27.72 -3.14
CA LEU A 404 2.87 27.48 -4.52
C LEU A 404 1.35 27.22 -4.59
N TYR A 405 0.80 26.50 -3.63
CA TYR A 405 -0.64 26.22 -3.56
C TYR A 405 -1.46 27.48 -3.30
N ARG A 406 -1.02 28.38 -2.40
CA ARG A 406 -1.68 29.66 -2.12
C ARG A 406 -1.68 30.56 -3.35
N SER A 407 -0.60 30.57 -4.14
CA SER A 407 -0.49 31.31 -5.41
C SER A 407 -1.13 30.57 -6.61
N ARG A 408 -1.85 29.47 -6.41
CA ARG A 408 -2.38 28.61 -7.49
C ARG A 408 -3.21 29.34 -8.55
N MET A 409 -3.98 30.36 -8.15
CA MET A 409 -4.83 31.14 -9.06
C MET A 409 -3.98 31.98 -10.02
N GLU A 410 -2.94 32.63 -9.49
CA GLU A 410 -1.98 33.41 -10.29
C GLU A 410 -1.21 32.50 -11.25
N LEU A 411 -0.76 31.36 -10.76
CA LEU A 411 0.03 30.38 -11.50
C LEU A 411 -0.81 29.52 -12.46
N GLY A 412 -2.14 29.56 -12.36
CA GLY A 412 -3.04 28.73 -13.15
C GLY A 412 -2.93 27.23 -12.85
N ILE A 413 -2.52 26.91 -11.63
CA ILE A 413 -2.46 25.53 -11.14
C ILE A 413 -3.89 25.11 -10.82
N ASN A 414 -4.33 23.98 -11.42
CA ASN A 414 -5.54 23.30 -11.02
C ASN A 414 -5.15 22.01 -10.31
N PRO A 415 -5.17 22.01 -8.97
CA PRO A 415 -4.80 20.84 -8.19
C PRO A 415 -5.71 19.65 -8.53
N ASN A 416 -5.11 18.50 -8.70
CA ASN A 416 -5.84 17.25 -8.89
C ASN A 416 -6.04 16.53 -7.54
N LYS A 417 -6.78 15.42 -7.55
CA LYS A 417 -7.04 14.61 -6.37
C LYS A 417 -5.75 14.18 -5.64
N ASP A 418 -4.68 13.89 -6.39
CA ASP A 418 -3.41 13.43 -5.80
C ASP A 418 -2.70 14.58 -5.05
N VAL A 419 -2.73 15.79 -5.59
CA VAL A 419 -2.19 16.99 -4.93
C VAL A 419 -2.92 17.25 -3.62
N TYR A 420 -4.26 17.28 -3.62
CA TYR A 420 -5.04 17.49 -2.41
C TYR A 420 -4.74 16.41 -1.35
N ASN A 421 -4.69 15.15 -1.75
CA ASN A 421 -4.37 14.06 -0.83
C ASN A 421 -2.95 14.19 -0.23
N ASN A 422 -1.96 14.59 -1.03
CA ASN A 422 -0.60 14.75 -0.55
C ASN A 422 -0.45 15.98 0.34
N LEU A 423 -1.09 17.12 0.01
CA LEU A 423 -1.13 18.34 0.85
C LEU A 423 -1.75 18.03 2.22
N ILE A 424 -2.95 17.46 2.25
CA ILE A 424 -3.62 17.12 3.51
C ILE A 424 -2.74 16.20 4.36
N ARG A 425 -2.12 15.17 3.74
CA ARG A 425 -1.21 14.26 4.46
C ARG A 425 0.03 14.97 5.00
N ALA A 426 0.63 15.85 4.22
CA ALA A 426 1.82 16.59 4.62
C ALA A 426 1.50 17.56 5.78
N LEU A 427 0.43 18.30 5.68
CA LEU A 427 -0.05 19.21 6.75
C LEU A 427 -0.39 18.44 8.04
N CYS A 428 -1.07 17.29 7.93
CA CYS A 428 -1.35 16.43 9.09
C CYS A 428 -0.08 15.94 9.79
N ARG A 429 0.97 15.59 9.03
CA ARG A 429 2.26 15.16 9.60
C ARG A 429 3.00 16.31 10.28
N GLY A 430 2.89 17.53 9.73
CA GLY A 430 3.47 18.75 10.28
C GLY A 430 2.67 19.36 11.43
N GLY A 431 1.52 18.77 11.83
CA GLY A 431 0.68 19.32 12.90
C GLY A 431 -0.17 20.55 12.50
N ALA A 432 -0.13 20.96 11.22
CA ALA A 432 -0.88 22.12 10.71
C ALA A 432 -2.33 21.73 10.36
N THR A 433 -3.09 21.34 11.35
CA THR A 433 -4.43 20.73 11.18
C THR A 433 -5.46 21.73 10.67
N GLU A 434 -5.37 23.01 11.05
CA GLU A 434 -6.30 24.06 10.56
C GLU A 434 -6.10 24.31 9.06
N GLU A 435 -4.86 24.36 8.60
CA GLU A 435 -4.57 24.49 7.16
C GLU A 435 -5.04 23.24 6.39
N ALA A 436 -4.88 22.06 6.98
CA ALA A 436 -5.39 20.81 6.39
C ALA A 436 -6.93 20.84 6.25
N CYS A 437 -7.67 21.44 7.21
CA CYS A 437 -9.12 21.64 7.11
C CYS A 437 -9.47 22.54 5.91
N LEU A 438 -8.77 23.68 5.76
CA LEU A 438 -9.02 24.62 4.66
C LEU A 438 -8.74 23.97 3.28
N VAL A 439 -7.66 23.22 3.18
CA VAL A 439 -7.31 22.47 1.95
C VAL A 439 -8.35 21.39 1.65
N LEU A 440 -8.89 20.73 2.67
CA LEU A 440 -9.95 19.73 2.50
C LEU A 440 -11.26 20.39 2.00
N GLU A 441 -11.66 21.52 2.59
CA GLU A 441 -12.86 22.26 2.17
C GLU A 441 -12.75 22.68 0.71
N GLN A 442 -11.59 23.22 0.31
CA GLN A 442 -11.33 23.57 -1.08
C GLN A 442 -11.36 22.34 -2.01
N SER A 443 -10.75 21.22 -1.60
CA SER A 443 -10.81 19.97 -2.35
C SER A 443 -12.24 19.51 -2.63
N MET A 444 -13.11 19.65 -1.62
CA MET A 444 -14.51 19.25 -1.75
C MET A 444 -15.30 20.27 -2.61
N ALA A 445 -14.98 21.56 -2.54
CA ALA A 445 -15.56 22.58 -3.41
C ALA A 445 -15.19 22.35 -4.88
N ASP A 446 -13.98 21.86 -5.15
CA ASP A 446 -13.52 21.48 -6.50
C ASP A 446 -14.03 20.10 -6.94
N GLY A 447 -14.90 19.44 -6.16
CA GLY A 447 -15.51 18.14 -6.48
C GLY A 447 -14.64 16.92 -6.18
N TYR A 448 -13.53 17.09 -5.45
CA TYR A 448 -12.64 15.97 -5.08
C TYR A 448 -12.82 15.55 -3.63
N PHE A 449 -13.38 14.37 -3.42
CA PHE A 449 -13.40 13.79 -2.09
C PHE A 449 -12.06 13.11 -1.75
N PRO A 450 -11.51 13.26 -0.51
CA PRO A 450 -10.21 12.70 -0.14
C PRO A 450 -10.17 11.19 -0.29
N GLY A 451 -9.01 10.63 -0.62
CA GLY A 451 -8.81 9.19 -0.71
C GLY A 451 -8.93 8.51 0.67
N ARG A 452 -9.32 7.23 0.69
CA ARG A 452 -9.55 6.45 1.93
C ARG A 452 -8.43 6.61 2.98
N GLN A 453 -7.17 6.54 2.55
CA GLN A 453 -6.03 6.65 3.46
C GLN A 453 -5.87 8.07 4.02
N THR A 454 -6.06 9.10 3.18
CA THR A 454 -5.98 10.51 3.57
C THR A 454 -7.09 10.85 4.56
N PHE A 455 -8.32 10.41 4.26
CA PHE A 455 -9.46 10.56 5.13
C PHE A 455 -9.24 9.93 6.52
N ALA A 456 -8.78 8.67 6.53
CA ALA A 456 -8.52 7.95 7.77
C ALA A 456 -7.40 8.59 8.61
N MET A 457 -6.36 9.10 7.95
CA MET A 457 -5.26 9.79 8.62
C MET A 457 -5.73 11.13 9.20
N PHE A 458 -6.43 11.94 8.41
CA PHE A 458 -6.95 13.23 8.83
C PHE A 458 -7.94 13.11 9.99
N ALA A 459 -8.91 12.20 9.88
CA ALA A 459 -9.85 11.91 10.97
C ALA A 459 -9.13 11.46 12.25
N ASN A 460 -8.07 10.66 12.11
CA ASN A 460 -7.26 10.22 13.26
C ASN A 460 -6.55 11.38 13.95
N VAL A 461 -5.98 12.31 13.19
CA VAL A 461 -5.32 13.52 13.75
C VAL A 461 -6.35 14.40 14.48
N LEU A 462 -7.51 14.64 13.87
CA LEU A 462 -8.60 15.37 14.53
C LEU A 462 -9.08 14.69 15.83
N CYS A 463 -9.17 13.35 15.84
CA CYS A 463 -9.49 12.60 17.05
C CYS A 463 -8.41 12.74 18.15
N GLN A 464 -7.14 12.79 17.76
CA GLN A 464 -6.02 12.97 18.69
C GLN A 464 -5.98 14.38 19.29
N GLU A 465 -6.35 15.39 18.50
CA GLU A 465 -6.46 16.79 18.96
C GLU A 465 -7.77 17.09 19.72
N GLY A 466 -8.68 16.15 19.83
CA GLY A 466 -9.96 16.32 20.49
C GLY A 466 -10.99 17.16 19.71
N LYS A 467 -10.75 17.45 18.42
CA LYS A 467 -11.65 18.23 17.55
C LYS A 467 -12.80 17.35 17.03
N LEU A 468 -13.60 16.80 17.95
CA LEU A 468 -14.59 15.76 17.65
C LEU A 468 -15.76 16.26 16.79
N ASP A 469 -16.14 17.53 16.90
CA ASP A 469 -17.19 18.13 16.06
C ASP A 469 -16.80 18.14 14.58
N LYS A 470 -15.53 18.50 14.28
CA LYS A 470 -15.03 18.44 12.89
C LYS A 470 -15.00 17.00 12.35
N VAL A 471 -14.72 16.03 13.20
CA VAL A 471 -14.77 14.59 12.81
C VAL A 471 -16.20 14.17 12.50
N ARG A 472 -17.18 14.60 13.31
CA ARG A 472 -18.61 14.34 13.09
C ARG A 472 -19.07 14.88 11.73
N ASP A 473 -18.80 16.16 11.46
CA ASP A 473 -19.15 16.80 10.18
C ASP A 473 -18.51 16.08 8.98
N LEU A 474 -17.24 15.67 9.14
CA LEU A 474 -16.50 14.94 8.13
C LEU A 474 -17.14 13.56 7.85
N LEU A 475 -17.53 12.84 8.91
CA LEU A 475 -18.21 11.54 8.83
C LEU A 475 -19.59 11.67 8.18
N ASP A 476 -20.37 12.70 8.55
CA ASP A 476 -21.70 12.95 7.96
C ASP A 476 -21.64 13.26 6.47
N ARG A 477 -20.62 14.02 6.02
CA ARG A 477 -20.36 14.30 4.60
C ARG A 477 -19.95 13.02 3.86
N ALA A 478 -19.11 12.19 4.47
CA ALA A 478 -18.65 10.95 3.86
C ALA A 478 -19.76 9.88 3.76
N LEU A 479 -20.66 9.79 4.75
CA LEU A 479 -21.85 8.93 4.72
C LEU A 479 -22.83 9.33 3.61
N LYS A 480 -22.97 10.63 3.32
CA LYS A 480 -23.82 11.12 2.23
C LYS A 480 -23.28 10.76 0.83
N GLN A 481 -21.97 10.55 0.70
CA GLN A 481 -21.32 10.28 -0.60
C GLN A 481 -21.11 8.78 -0.90
N GLU A 482 -21.53 7.88 0.00
CA GLU A 482 -21.37 6.40 -0.14
C GLU A 482 -19.96 5.96 -0.59
N ALA A 483 -18.91 6.71 -0.20
CA ALA A 483 -17.63 6.64 -0.86
C ALA A 483 -16.86 5.32 -0.63
N TRP A 484 -16.88 4.74 0.60
CA TRP A 484 -16.21 3.47 0.99
C TRP A 484 -16.48 3.08 2.45
N SER A 485 -16.07 1.86 2.86
CA SER A 485 -16.19 1.39 4.25
C SER A 485 -15.46 2.31 5.23
N MET A 486 -16.19 2.84 6.20
CA MET A 486 -15.74 3.80 7.21
C MET A 486 -15.44 3.14 8.58
N ASP A 487 -15.52 1.83 8.68
CA ASP A 487 -15.42 1.08 9.93
C ASP A 487 -14.20 1.47 10.77
N SER A 488 -13.03 1.62 10.13
CA SER A 488 -11.79 1.98 10.84
C SER A 488 -11.78 3.42 11.38
N VAL A 489 -12.46 4.34 10.71
CA VAL A 489 -12.54 5.75 11.15
C VAL A 489 -13.60 5.89 12.25
N LEU A 490 -14.75 5.26 12.06
CA LEU A 490 -15.79 5.18 13.08
C LEU A 490 -15.25 4.56 14.38
N ALA A 491 -14.48 3.48 14.26
CA ALA A 491 -13.85 2.84 15.41
C ALA A 491 -12.93 3.80 16.20
N LYS A 492 -12.11 4.59 15.50
CA LYS A 492 -11.23 5.58 16.13
C LYS A 492 -12.00 6.75 16.73
N TYR A 493 -13.04 7.21 16.04
CA TYR A 493 -13.92 8.28 16.52
C TYR A 493 -14.62 7.87 17.83
N LEU A 494 -15.16 6.64 17.89
CA LEU A 494 -15.76 6.08 19.10
C LEU A 494 -14.78 6.00 20.26
N VAL A 495 -13.56 5.56 19.98
CA VAL A 495 -12.49 5.53 21.01
C VAL A 495 -12.18 6.95 21.50
N ALA A 496 -12.16 7.94 20.61
CA ALA A 496 -11.89 9.34 20.97
C ALA A 496 -13.06 9.93 21.79
N LEU A 497 -14.32 9.69 21.41
CA LEU A 497 -15.51 10.06 22.17
C LEU A 497 -15.51 9.45 23.58
N CYS A 498 -15.16 8.17 23.67
CA CYS A 498 -15.05 7.51 24.97
C CYS A 498 -13.97 8.14 25.86
N LYS A 499 -12.82 8.50 25.29
CA LYS A 499 -11.71 9.14 26.03
C LYS A 499 -12.03 10.55 26.48
N SER A 500 -12.84 11.32 25.71
CA SER A 500 -13.31 12.66 26.08
C SER A 500 -14.47 12.66 27.08
N GLY A 501 -14.97 11.48 27.47
CA GLY A 501 -16.09 11.34 28.40
C GLY A 501 -17.49 11.37 27.75
N ASN A 502 -17.59 11.54 26.42
CA ASN A 502 -18.86 11.61 25.69
C ASN A 502 -19.41 10.20 25.37
N VAL A 503 -19.62 9.40 26.44
CA VAL A 503 -20.00 7.98 26.33
C VAL A 503 -21.39 7.80 25.72
N GLU A 504 -22.34 8.67 26.09
CA GLU A 504 -23.71 8.60 25.58
C GLU A 504 -23.76 8.79 24.07
N GLU A 505 -23.04 9.80 23.58
CA GLU A 505 -22.91 10.03 22.14
C GLU A 505 -22.24 8.84 21.45
N ALA A 506 -21.15 8.31 22.03
CA ALA A 506 -20.47 7.14 21.47
C ALA A 506 -21.42 5.93 21.31
N CYS A 507 -22.35 5.73 22.23
CA CYS A 507 -23.33 4.65 22.16
C CYS A 507 -24.41 4.87 21.08
N THR A 508 -24.70 6.12 20.70
CA THR A 508 -25.71 6.41 19.65
C THR A 508 -25.13 6.33 18.23
N VAL A 509 -23.82 6.52 18.05
CA VAL A 509 -23.16 6.54 16.73
C VAL A 509 -23.40 5.29 15.90
N PRO A 510 -23.30 4.05 16.41
CA PRO A 510 -23.58 2.85 15.63
C PRO A 510 -25.01 2.79 15.08
N ARG A 511 -26.00 3.22 15.85
CA ARG A 511 -27.41 3.29 15.44
C ARG A 511 -27.63 4.32 14.33
N ILE A 512 -27.06 5.53 14.50
CA ILE A 512 -27.17 6.60 13.51
C ILE A 512 -26.49 6.20 12.20
N ALA A 513 -25.32 5.58 12.28
CA ALA A 513 -24.62 5.09 11.11
C ALA A 513 -25.41 3.99 10.36
N SER A 514 -26.03 3.07 11.11
CA SER A 514 -26.89 2.02 10.55
C SER A 514 -28.15 2.57 9.87
N SER A 515 -28.83 3.54 10.48
CA SER A 515 -30.06 4.13 9.91
C SER A 515 -29.81 4.92 8.63
N LYS A 516 -28.64 5.54 8.48
CA LYS A 516 -28.26 6.33 7.29
C LYS A 516 -27.78 5.47 6.11
N ASN A 517 -27.57 4.16 6.28
CA ASN A 517 -27.10 3.27 5.22
C ASN A 517 -27.89 1.94 5.14
N PRO A 518 -29.12 1.98 4.63
CA PRO A 518 -29.98 0.80 4.52
C PRO A 518 -29.50 -0.27 3.52
N ALA A 519 -28.51 0.05 2.67
CA ALA A 519 -28.03 -0.84 1.61
C ALA A 519 -27.07 -1.96 2.09
N GLY A 520 -26.81 -2.09 3.41
CA GLY A 520 -26.03 -3.20 3.96
C GLY A 520 -24.54 -3.25 3.54
N LEU A 521 -23.99 -2.16 2.99
CA LEU A 521 -22.62 -2.06 2.51
C LEU A 521 -21.56 -2.06 3.65
N TYR A 522 -21.97 -1.83 4.89
CA TYR A 522 -21.08 -1.71 6.04
C TYR A 522 -21.33 -2.82 7.06
N ARG A 523 -20.26 -3.50 7.44
CA ARG A 523 -20.29 -4.45 8.56
C ARG A 523 -19.99 -3.68 9.85
N TYR A 524 -21.02 -3.20 10.53
CA TYR A 524 -20.91 -2.50 11.83
C TYR A 524 -20.37 -3.37 12.96
N GLU A 525 -20.14 -4.64 12.73
CA GLU A 525 -19.55 -5.56 13.69
C GLU A 525 -18.21 -5.03 14.26
N SER A 526 -17.34 -4.48 13.39
CA SER A 526 -16.06 -3.92 13.84
C SER A 526 -16.23 -2.64 14.67
N THR A 527 -17.28 -1.88 14.40
CA THR A 527 -17.64 -0.64 15.12
C THR A 527 -18.08 -0.95 16.53
N TYR A 528 -19.02 -1.91 16.71
CA TYR A 528 -19.46 -2.38 18.04
C TYR A 528 -18.31 -2.98 18.85
N LYS A 529 -17.45 -3.81 18.23
CA LYS A 529 -16.27 -4.37 18.88
C LYS A 529 -15.32 -3.29 19.38
N SER A 530 -15.12 -2.24 18.60
CA SER A 530 -14.22 -1.12 18.96
C SER A 530 -14.83 -0.26 20.07
N LEU A 531 -16.13 -0.02 20.06
CA LEU A 531 -16.87 0.68 21.12
C LEU A 531 -16.78 -0.10 22.44
N ILE A 532 -17.11 -1.38 22.43
CA ILE A 532 -17.05 -2.24 23.60
C ILE A 532 -15.63 -2.25 24.19
N ARG A 533 -14.60 -2.40 23.36
CA ARG A 533 -13.19 -2.34 23.82
C ARG A 533 -12.83 -0.99 24.41
N ALA A 534 -13.28 0.11 23.82
CA ALA A 534 -13.02 1.45 24.32
C ALA A 534 -13.69 1.65 25.71
N LEU A 535 -14.94 1.19 25.87
CA LEU A 535 -15.68 1.26 27.14
C LEU A 535 -15.00 0.42 28.23
N ILE A 536 -14.51 -0.76 27.90
CA ILE A 536 -13.72 -1.59 28.83
C ILE A 536 -12.47 -0.82 29.29
N LEU A 537 -11.74 -0.17 28.40
CA LEU A 537 -10.53 0.60 28.73
C LEU A 537 -10.79 1.78 29.68
N ILE A 538 -11.93 2.45 29.53
CA ILE A 538 -12.34 3.55 30.43
C ILE A 538 -13.13 3.09 31.66
N LYS A 539 -13.29 1.75 31.83
CA LYS A 539 -14.03 1.10 32.94
C LYS A 539 -15.51 1.47 33.03
N ARG A 540 -16.14 1.88 31.92
CA ARG A 540 -17.59 2.10 31.84
C ARG A 540 -18.29 0.78 31.42
N VAL A 541 -18.38 -0.13 32.38
CA VAL A 541 -18.92 -1.49 32.16
C VAL A 541 -20.45 -1.57 32.23
N ASP A 542 -21.11 -0.54 32.77
CA ASP A 542 -22.53 -0.42 32.96
C ASP A 542 -23.39 -0.54 31.69
N VAL A 543 -22.85 -0.14 30.56
CA VAL A 543 -23.51 -0.16 29.25
C VAL A 543 -23.19 -1.40 28.41
N LEU A 544 -22.20 -2.20 28.81
CA LEU A 544 -21.70 -3.33 28.00
C LEU A 544 -22.75 -4.43 27.74
N PRO A 545 -23.55 -4.89 28.74
CA PRO A 545 -24.57 -5.91 28.48
C PRO A 545 -25.61 -5.45 27.45
N LYS A 546 -26.04 -4.18 27.55
CA LYS A 546 -27.00 -3.60 26.59
C LYS A 546 -26.44 -3.52 25.17
N LEU A 547 -25.15 -3.15 25.00
CA LEU A 547 -24.50 -3.07 23.69
C LEU A 547 -24.32 -4.45 23.04
N ILE A 548 -24.06 -5.49 23.82
CA ILE A 548 -23.99 -6.86 23.30
C ILE A 548 -25.36 -7.27 22.74
N LEU A 549 -26.43 -7.02 23.47
CA LEU A 549 -27.79 -7.33 23.04
C LEU A 549 -28.20 -6.54 21.82
N GLU A 550 -27.87 -5.24 21.78
CA GLU A 550 -28.11 -4.38 20.62
C GLU A 550 -27.35 -4.84 19.37
N MET A 551 -26.09 -5.23 19.53
CA MET A 551 -25.28 -5.79 18.45
C MET A 551 -25.96 -7.03 17.81
N GLN A 552 -26.56 -7.89 18.63
CA GLN A 552 -27.30 -9.07 18.18
C GLN A 552 -28.61 -8.68 17.50
N ASP A 553 -29.39 -7.73 18.08
CA ASP A 553 -30.64 -7.24 17.48
C ASP A 553 -30.38 -6.65 16.06
N MET A 554 -29.16 -6.16 15.81
CA MET A 554 -28.70 -5.73 14.47
C MET A 554 -28.20 -6.90 13.60
N GLY A 555 -28.37 -8.15 14.00
CA GLY A 555 -28.00 -9.35 13.25
C GLY A 555 -26.49 -9.69 13.29
N HIS A 556 -25.73 -9.14 14.24
CA HIS A 556 -24.30 -9.43 14.39
C HIS A 556 -24.03 -10.35 15.58
N ILE A 557 -23.57 -11.57 15.32
CA ILE A 557 -23.26 -12.54 16.37
C ILE A 557 -21.93 -12.18 17.05
N PRO A 558 -21.92 -11.90 18.38
CA PRO A 558 -20.69 -11.61 19.09
C PRO A 558 -19.73 -12.81 19.10
N THR A 559 -18.45 -12.54 18.91
CA THR A 559 -17.42 -13.59 18.93
C THR A 559 -17.07 -14.03 20.34
N ARG A 560 -16.50 -15.25 20.48
CA ARG A 560 -15.98 -15.78 21.76
C ARG A 560 -15.11 -14.75 22.49
N SER A 561 -14.19 -14.11 21.78
CA SER A 561 -13.25 -13.13 22.38
C SER A 561 -13.98 -11.90 22.91
N LEU A 562 -15.09 -11.50 22.30
CA LEU A 562 -15.86 -10.34 22.73
C LEU A 562 -16.63 -10.66 24.02
N TYR A 563 -17.34 -11.80 24.07
CA TYR A 563 -17.98 -12.27 25.31
C TYR A 563 -16.99 -12.39 26.45
N GLN A 564 -15.86 -13.03 26.20
CA GLN A 564 -14.79 -13.20 27.17
C GLN A 564 -14.30 -11.85 27.72
N SER A 565 -14.11 -10.84 26.84
CA SER A 565 -13.67 -9.50 27.25
C SER A 565 -14.74 -8.78 28.08
N VAL A 566 -16.02 -8.88 27.72
CA VAL A 566 -17.12 -8.25 28.44
C VAL A 566 -17.32 -8.91 29.80
N VAL A 567 -17.40 -10.24 29.86
CA VAL A 567 -17.52 -10.98 31.12
C VAL A 567 -16.33 -10.71 32.05
N CYS A 568 -15.11 -10.67 31.49
CA CYS A 568 -13.91 -10.32 32.23
C CYS A 568 -14.03 -8.92 32.85
N ALA A 569 -14.40 -7.90 32.06
CA ALA A 569 -14.55 -6.53 32.55
C ALA A 569 -15.64 -6.38 33.62
N LEU A 570 -16.79 -7.04 33.48
CA LEU A 570 -17.85 -7.07 34.48
C LEU A 570 -17.37 -7.74 35.79
N CYS A 571 -16.64 -8.84 35.67
CA CYS A 571 -16.07 -9.54 36.82
C CYS A 571 -14.99 -8.72 37.53
N GLU A 572 -14.15 -7.95 36.84
CA GLU A 572 -13.13 -7.07 37.40
C GLU A 572 -13.74 -5.97 38.26
N VAL A 573 -14.89 -5.45 37.86
CA VAL A 573 -15.64 -4.42 38.62
C VAL A 573 -16.64 -5.05 39.63
N SER A 574 -16.62 -6.38 39.77
CA SER A 574 -17.48 -7.13 40.74
C SER A 574 -19.01 -7.04 40.47
N ARG A 575 -19.42 -6.84 39.21
CA ARG A 575 -20.82 -6.80 38.77
C ARG A 575 -21.32 -8.20 38.39
N TYR A 576 -21.28 -9.14 39.33
CA TYR A 576 -21.55 -10.57 39.06
C TYR A 576 -23.01 -10.86 38.70
N ALA A 577 -23.94 -10.07 39.24
CA ALA A 577 -25.38 -10.21 38.91
C ALA A 577 -25.61 -9.98 37.42
N GLU A 578 -24.98 -8.97 36.83
CA GLU A 578 -25.10 -8.66 35.40
C GLU A 578 -24.47 -9.73 34.50
N VAL A 579 -23.40 -10.39 34.95
CA VAL A 579 -22.82 -11.53 34.24
C VAL A 579 -23.83 -12.66 34.14
N LEU A 580 -24.55 -12.98 35.25
CA LEU A 580 -25.54 -14.05 35.27
C LEU A 580 -26.80 -13.67 34.48
N GLU A 581 -27.26 -12.42 34.60
CA GLU A 581 -28.38 -11.90 33.80
C GLU A 581 -28.07 -11.94 32.29
N LEU A 582 -26.83 -11.53 31.89
CA LEU A 582 -26.41 -11.61 30.50
C LEU A 582 -26.37 -13.06 30.01
N LEU A 583 -25.94 -14.02 30.85
CA LEU A 583 -25.94 -15.44 30.53
C LEU A 583 -27.40 -15.94 30.29
N GLU A 584 -28.34 -15.62 31.18
CA GLU A 584 -29.75 -16.00 31.06
C GLU A 584 -30.37 -15.41 29.76
N ASN A 585 -30.11 -14.13 29.49
CA ASN A 585 -30.56 -13.46 28.24
C ASN A 585 -30.00 -14.14 26.99
N GLN A 586 -28.76 -14.61 27.03
CA GLN A 586 -28.13 -15.29 25.88
C GLN A 586 -28.72 -16.71 25.70
N LEU A 587 -28.98 -17.42 26.76
CA LEU A 587 -29.62 -18.75 26.70
C LEU A 587 -31.07 -18.66 26.17
N GLY A 588 -31.80 -17.58 26.53
CA GLY A 588 -33.17 -17.36 26.06
C GLY A 588 -33.25 -17.04 24.55
N ARG A 589 -32.18 -16.50 23.95
CA ARG A 589 -32.16 -16.16 22.50
C ARG A 589 -31.92 -17.36 21.59
N ASN A 590 -31.38 -18.47 22.10
CA ASN A 590 -31.09 -19.71 21.35
C ASN A 590 -30.19 -19.53 20.09
N GLU A 591 -29.45 -18.43 19.98
CA GLU A 591 -28.55 -18.15 18.84
C GLU A 591 -27.27 -18.99 18.89
N LEU A 592 -26.82 -19.35 20.09
CA LEU A 592 -25.65 -20.17 20.35
C LEU A 592 -26.07 -21.48 21.04
N HIS A 593 -25.39 -22.58 20.70
CA HIS A 593 -25.58 -23.81 21.43
C HIS A 593 -25.34 -23.59 22.96
N PRO A 594 -26.21 -23.97 23.87
CA PRO A 594 -26.11 -23.64 25.28
C PRO A 594 -24.75 -23.96 25.92
N ARG A 595 -24.14 -25.12 25.60
CA ARG A 595 -22.80 -25.50 26.07
C ARG A 595 -21.73 -24.50 25.66
N VAL A 596 -21.80 -23.98 24.44
CA VAL A 596 -20.83 -22.98 23.92
C VAL A 596 -21.00 -21.67 24.67
N CYS A 597 -22.24 -21.26 24.93
CA CYS A 597 -22.52 -20.06 25.70
C CYS A 597 -21.92 -20.17 27.11
N TYR A 598 -22.20 -21.23 27.86
CA TYR A 598 -21.60 -21.45 29.18
C TYR A 598 -20.06 -21.40 29.13
N ASN A 599 -19.44 -22.01 28.15
CA ASN A 599 -17.97 -22.00 27.99
C ASN A 599 -17.41 -20.61 27.80
N TYR A 600 -18.09 -19.71 27.08
CA TYR A 600 -17.67 -18.34 26.91
C TYR A 600 -17.66 -17.57 28.24
N PHE A 601 -18.68 -17.79 29.09
CA PHE A 601 -18.79 -17.15 30.39
C PHE A 601 -17.78 -17.71 31.40
N ILE A 602 -17.59 -19.03 31.48
CA ILE A 602 -16.55 -19.66 32.29
C ILE A 602 -15.19 -19.12 31.93
N SER A 603 -14.89 -19.02 30.63
CA SER A 603 -13.66 -18.49 30.11
C SER A 603 -13.45 -17.01 30.49
N GLY A 604 -14.47 -16.17 30.40
CA GLY A 604 -14.41 -14.75 30.74
C GLY A 604 -14.14 -14.54 32.25
N ALA A 605 -14.88 -15.25 33.11
CA ALA A 605 -14.66 -15.23 34.57
C ALA A 605 -13.24 -15.73 34.94
N GLY A 606 -12.76 -16.77 34.24
CA GLY A 606 -11.41 -17.30 34.42
C GLY A 606 -10.31 -16.30 34.04
N HIS A 607 -10.49 -15.48 33.01
CA HIS A 607 -9.55 -14.42 32.64
C HIS A 607 -9.54 -13.28 33.66
N ALA A 608 -10.69 -12.97 34.27
CA ALA A 608 -10.80 -12.02 35.38
C ALA A 608 -10.22 -12.56 36.70
N LYS A 609 -9.75 -13.79 36.73
CA LYS A 609 -9.28 -14.50 37.94
C LYS A 609 -10.35 -14.62 39.04
N LYS A 610 -11.62 -14.72 38.64
CA LYS A 610 -12.76 -14.87 39.53
C LYS A 610 -13.29 -16.31 39.43
N ALA A 611 -12.56 -17.22 40.10
CA ALA A 611 -12.87 -18.65 40.06
C ALA A 611 -14.25 -19.00 40.64
N ASP A 612 -14.76 -18.23 41.62
CA ASP A 612 -16.08 -18.44 42.18
C ASP A 612 -17.22 -18.23 41.18
N VAL A 613 -17.09 -17.16 40.35
CA VAL A 613 -18.05 -16.88 39.28
C VAL A 613 -17.99 -17.97 38.21
N ALA A 614 -16.79 -18.40 37.84
CA ALA A 614 -16.61 -19.49 36.88
C ALA A 614 -17.21 -20.80 37.38
N ARG A 615 -17.06 -21.09 38.69
CA ARG A 615 -17.65 -22.26 39.33
C ARG A 615 -19.18 -22.16 39.36
N GLU A 616 -19.74 -21.00 39.70
CA GLU A 616 -21.20 -20.78 39.71
C GLU A 616 -21.77 -20.98 38.31
N VAL A 617 -21.16 -20.42 37.28
CA VAL A 617 -21.60 -20.62 35.88
C VAL A 617 -21.53 -22.12 35.49
N TYR A 618 -20.46 -22.81 35.90
CA TYR A 618 -20.32 -24.25 35.66
C TYR A 618 -21.36 -25.06 36.39
N SER A 619 -21.66 -24.74 37.67
CA SER A 619 -22.72 -25.43 38.45
C SER A 619 -24.11 -25.22 37.84
N ARG A 620 -24.41 -24.01 37.35
CA ARG A 620 -25.68 -23.75 36.61
C ARG A 620 -25.77 -24.57 35.33
N MET A 621 -24.64 -24.83 34.63
CA MET A 621 -24.60 -25.71 33.48
C MET A 621 -24.97 -27.16 33.85
N GLU A 622 -24.43 -27.68 34.96
CA GLU A 622 -24.76 -29.02 35.48
C GLU A 622 -26.22 -29.08 35.94
N CYS A 623 -26.75 -28.06 36.67
CA CYS A 623 -28.13 -27.98 37.08
C CYS A 623 -29.14 -27.88 35.92
N ALA A 624 -28.73 -27.28 34.79
CA ALA A 624 -29.53 -27.25 33.57
C ALA A 624 -29.52 -28.58 32.79
N GLY A 625 -28.89 -29.63 33.33
CA GLY A 625 -28.81 -30.95 32.69
C GLY A 625 -27.87 -31.01 31.49
N ILE A 626 -27.01 -30.00 31.31
CA ILE A 626 -26.03 -29.96 30.22
C ILE A 626 -24.72 -30.59 30.68
N GLU A 627 -24.39 -31.74 30.13
CA GLU A 627 -23.15 -32.46 30.47
C GLU A 627 -21.89 -31.63 30.08
N PRO A 628 -21.00 -31.34 31.04
CA PRO A 628 -19.75 -30.62 30.77
C PRO A 628 -18.83 -31.36 29.82
N SER A 629 -18.29 -30.68 28.82
CA SER A 629 -17.32 -31.24 27.90
C SER A 629 -15.90 -31.18 28.47
N VAL A 630 -14.96 -31.85 27.81
CA VAL A 630 -13.52 -31.73 28.13
C VAL A 630 -13.08 -30.25 28.07
N GLU A 631 -13.62 -29.45 27.16
CA GLU A 631 -13.33 -28.02 27.07
C GLU A 631 -13.88 -27.27 28.30
N SER A 632 -15.11 -27.54 28.73
CA SER A 632 -15.68 -26.94 29.94
C SER A 632 -14.82 -27.21 31.19
N ASN A 633 -14.36 -28.46 31.34
CA ASN A 633 -13.49 -28.87 32.43
C ASN A 633 -12.13 -28.14 32.38
N ILE A 634 -11.54 -28.03 31.21
CA ILE A 634 -10.32 -27.27 30.98
C ILE A 634 -10.47 -25.80 31.37
N LEU A 635 -11.58 -25.17 30.97
CA LEU A 635 -11.81 -23.74 31.24
C LEU A 635 -11.96 -23.46 32.75
N LEU A 636 -12.69 -24.34 33.49
CA LEU A 636 -12.83 -24.19 34.92
C LEU A 636 -11.49 -24.47 35.65
N LEU A 637 -10.77 -25.51 35.24
CA LEU A 637 -9.45 -25.82 35.75
C LEU A 637 -8.46 -24.64 35.58
N MET A 638 -8.44 -24.06 34.38
CA MET A 638 -7.65 -22.86 34.11
C MET A 638 -8.08 -21.65 34.95
N SER A 639 -9.38 -21.52 35.26
CA SER A 639 -9.87 -20.45 36.11
C SER A 639 -9.31 -20.55 37.52
N TYR A 640 -9.27 -21.74 38.12
CA TYR A 640 -8.66 -21.99 39.44
C TYR A 640 -7.15 -21.68 39.40
N LEU A 641 -6.44 -22.17 38.40
CA LEU A 641 -4.99 -21.99 38.28
C LEU A 641 -4.60 -20.51 38.11
N ARG A 642 -5.30 -19.76 37.26
CA ARG A 642 -5.10 -18.31 37.08
C ARG A 642 -5.41 -17.50 38.34
N SER A 643 -6.38 -17.95 39.12
CA SER A 643 -6.72 -17.36 40.42
C SER A 643 -5.77 -17.77 41.53
N LYS A 644 -4.73 -18.58 41.26
CA LYS A 644 -3.78 -19.17 42.20
C LYS A 644 -4.43 -20.05 43.29
N ARG A 645 -5.63 -20.55 43.02
CA ARG A 645 -6.34 -21.45 43.94
C ARG A 645 -5.99 -22.91 43.61
N ILE A 646 -4.75 -23.28 43.92
CA ILE A 646 -4.15 -24.55 43.52
C ILE A 646 -4.83 -25.74 44.22
N GLY A 647 -5.24 -25.58 45.51
CA GLY A 647 -5.99 -26.61 46.22
C GLY A 647 -7.31 -26.95 45.52
N ASP A 648 -8.07 -25.95 45.13
CA ASP A 648 -9.33 -26.18 44.39
C ASP A 648 -9.13 -26.78 43.00
N ALA A 649 -8.01 -26.36 42.33
CA ALA A 649 -7.62 -26.95 41.05
C ALA A 649 -7.29 -28.44 41.17
N LEU A 650 -6.57 -28.83 42.23
CA LEU A 650 -6.25 -30.22 42.55
C LEU A 650 -7.51 -31.03 42.89
N ASN A 651 -8.37 -30.51 43.75
CA ASN A 651 -9.64 -31.18 44.10
C ASN A 651 -10.51 -31.39 42.84
N PHE A 652 -10.61 -30.38 42.00
CA PHE A 652 -11.35 -30.47 40.75
C PHE A 652 -10.71 -31.45 39.75
N PHE A 653 -9.38 -31.46 39.65
CA PHE A 653 -8.68 -32.44 38.83
C PHE A 653 -8.91 -33.87 39.31
N ASN A 654 -8.91 -34.12 40.63
CA ASN A 654 -9.22 -35.41 41.22
C ASN A 654 -10.68 -35.83 40.95
N CYS A 655 -11.64 -34.91 41.05
CA CYS A 655 -13.04 -35.18 40.69
C CYS A 655 -13.20 -35.58 39.23
N ILE A 656 -12.44 -34.95 38.30
CA ILE A 656 -12.42 -35.34 36.89
C ILE A 656 -11.83 -36.77 36.77
N HIS A 657 -10.75 -37.06 37.50
CA HIS A 657 -10.05 -38.33 37.48
C HIS A 657 -10.96 -39.48 37.97
N GLU A 658 -11.78 -39.26 39.01
CA GLU A 658 -12.75 -40.22 39.53
C GLU A 658 -13.88 -40.51 38.53
N LYS A 659 -14.35 -39.50 37.79
CA LYS A 659 -15.41 -39.68 36.79
C LYS A 659 -14.89 -40.35 35.52
N LYS A 660 -13.70 -40.02 35.04
CA LYS A 660 -13.07 -40.53 33.83
C LYS A 660 -11.57 -40.23 33.82
N ALA A 661 -10.74 -41.20 33.45
CA ALA A 661 -9.28 -40.98 33.35
C ALA A 661 -8.96 -39.75 32.46
N PRO A 662 -8.22 -38.71 33.00
CA PRO A 662 -7.90 -37.49 32.24
C PRO A 662 -7.03 -37.79 31.05
N GLY A 663 -7.44 -37.30 29.89
CA GLY A 663 -6.62 -37.41 28.69
C GLY A 663 -5.48 -36.36 28.60
N THR A 664 -4.59 -36.54 27.65
CA THR A 664 -3.39 -35.68 27.42
C THR A 664 -3.69 -34.19 27.45
N LYS A 665 -4.87 -33.76 26.96
CA LYS A 665 -5.24 -32.32 26.91
C LYS A 665 -5.43 -31.73 28.33
N ILE A 666 -6.02 -32.47 29.25
CA ILE A 666 -6.23 -32.00 30.62
C ILE A 666 -4.90 -31.92 31.36
N TYR A 667 -4.04 -32.94 31.23
CA TYR A 667 -2.70 -32.90 31.79
C TYR A 667 -1.86 -31.73 31.26
N ASN A 668 -1.87 -31.50 29.96
CA ASN A 668 -1.16 -30.39 29.36
C ASN A 668 -1.58 -29.03 29.95
N VAL A 669 -2.89 -28.79 30.05
CA VAL A 669 -3.43 -27.57 30.64
C VAL A 669 -3.08 -27.46 32.12
N PHE A 670 -3.15 -28.56 32.87
CA PHE A 670 -2.86 -28.55 34.29
C PHE A 670 -1.38 -28.27 34.58
N ILE A 671 -0.48 -28.97 33.89
CA ILE A 671 0.96 -28.73 34.00
C ILE A 671 1.32 -27.32 33.58
N SER A 672 0.78 -26.83 32.42
CA SER A 672 1.00 -25.46 31.95
C SER A 672 0.51 -24.42 32.95
N GLY A 673 -0.66 -24.64 33.55
CA GLY A 673 -1.21 -23.75 34.56
C GLY A 673 -0.41 -23.75 35.88
N LEU A 674 0.15 -24.88 36.28
CA LEU A 674 1.07 -24.96 37.42
C LEU A 674 2.39 -24.23 37.07
N CYS A 675 2.85 -24.27 35.84
CA CYS A 675 4.00 -23.51 35.39
C CYS A 675 3.73 -22.00 35.47
N GLU A 676 2.58 -21.52 35.00
CA GLU A 676 2.15 -20.13 35.13
C GLU A 676 2.01 -19.68 36.59
N ALA A 677 1.52 -20.58 37.45
CA ALA A 677 1.39 -20.35 38.88
C ALA A 677 2.75 -20.44 39.66
N ARG A 678 3.85 -20.70 38.96
CA ARG A 678 5.21 -20.86 39.51
C ARG A 678 5.30 -21.94 40.61
N LYS A 679 4.72 -23.14 40.36
CA LYS A 679 4.78 -24.30 41.26
C LYS A 679 5.59 -25.43 40.62
N PRO A 680 6.95 -25.36 40.63
CA PRO A 680 7.78 -26.31 39.88
C PRO A 680 7.67 -27.74 40.39
N GLU A 681 7.62 -27.93 41.70
CA GLU A 681 7.53 -29.29 42.32
C GLU A 681 6.24 -30.00 41.86
N GLN A 682 5.10 -29.31 41.95
CA GLN A 682 3.82 -29.91 41.57
C GLN A 682 3.77 -30.16 40.08
N ALA A 683 4.25 -29.23 39.27
CA ALA A 683 4.29 -29.40 37.80
C ALA A 683 5.12 -30.63 37.42
N MET A 684 6.24 -30.89 38.14
CA MET A 684 7.06 -32.07 37.90
C MET A 684 6.40 -33.37 38.37
N VAL A 685 5.62 -33.37 39.44
CA VAL A 685 4.85 -34.55 39.90
C VAL A 685 3.84 -34.96 38.81
N PHE A 686 3.02 -34.03 38.33
CA PHE A 686 1.99 -34.32 37.30
C PHE A 686 2.58 -34.61 35.92
N TRP A 687 3.74 -34.06 35.60
CA TRP A 687 4.48 -34.43 34.40
C TRP A 687 4.94 -35.90 34.47
N ARG A 688 5.52 -36.36 35.59
CA ARG A 688 5.87 -37.77 35.78
C ARG A 688 4.65 -38.68 35.73
N GLU A 689 3.59 -38.33 36.44
CA GLU A 689 2.33 -39.11 36.40
C GLU A 689 1.77 -39.27 35.00
N ALA A 690 1.82 -38.20 34.17
CA ALA A 690 1.40 -38.26 32.77
C ALA A 690 2.29 -39.20 31.96
N ARG A 691 3.59 -39.20 32.20
CA ARG A 691 4.55 -40.09 31.53
C ARG A 691 4.37 -41.55 31.96
N ASP A 692 4.16 -41.81 33.25
CA ASP A 692 3.91 -43.17 33.81
C ASP A 692 2.63 -43.77 33.20
N LYS A 693 1.65 -42.94 32.90
CA LYS A 693 0.43 -43.35 32.19
C LYS A 693 0.61 -43.46 30.64
N GLY A 694 1.82 -43.35 30.14
CA GLY A 694 2.11 -43.41 28.70
C GLY A 694 1.60 -42.21 27.90
N LEU A 695 1.20 -41.13 28.55
CA LEU A 695 0.76 -39.92 27.90
C LEU A 695 1.98 -39.05 27.52
N ILE A 696 2.02 -38.55 26.27
CA ILE A 696 3.09 -37.68 25.82
C ILE A 696 2.62 -36.25 25.88
N PRO A 697 3.15 -35.39 26.78
CA PRO A 697 2.80 -33.96 26.85
C PRO A 697 3.04 -33.23 25.54
N SER A 698 2.38 -32.09 25.35
CA SER A 698 2.58 -31.23 24.17
C SER A 698 3.95 -30.54 24.19
N ILE A 699 4.46 -30.14 23.02
CA ILE A 699 5.72 -29.39 22.90
C ILE A 699 5.66 -28.12 23.78
N SER A 700 4.55 -27.40 23.78
CA SER A 700 4.34 -26.19 24.60
C SER A 700 4.44 -26.49 26.11
N CYS A 701 4.03 -27.68 26.57
CA CYS A 701 4.15 -28.09 27.94
C CYS A 701 5.61 -28.28 28.35
N TYR A 702 6.42 -28.91 27.50
CA TYR A 702 7.86 -29.05 27.70
C TYR A 702 8.56 -27.68 27.72
N GLU A 703 8.21 -26.79 26.81
CA GLU A 703 8.74 -25.44 26.73
C GLU A 703 8.46 -24.63 28.01
N GLN A 704 7.24 -24.70 28.53
CA GLN A 704 6.86 -24.00 29.78
C GLN A 704 7.53 -24.60 31.01
N LEU A 705 7.70 -25.94 31.07
CA LEU A 705 8.43 -26.59 32.15
C LEU A 705 9.91 -26.17 32.16
N VAL A 706 10.57 -26.21 31.01
CA VAL A 706 11.95 -25.77 30.86
C VAL A 706 12.10 -24.31 31.25
N LEU A 707 11.19 -23.44 30.82
CA LEU A 707 11.20 -22.02 31.17
C LEU A 707 11.03 -21.81 32.67
N LEU A 708 10.08 -22.52 33.33
CA LEU A 708 9.85 -22.43 34.78
C LEU A 708 11.05 -22.91 35.55
N LEU A 709 11.56 -24.13 35.28
CA LEU A 709 12.68 -24.73 35.95
C LEU A 709 13.96 -23.91 35.79
N SER A 710 14.21 -23.39 34.60
CA SER A 710 15.31 -22.47 34.36
C SER A 710 15.18 -21.15 35.13
N SER A 711 13.96 -20.66 35.36
CA SER A 711 13.69 -19.44 36.14
C SER A 711 13.98 -19.62 37.65
N VAL A 712 13.94 -20.85 38.12
CA VAL A 712 14.21 -21.24 39.53
C VAL A 712 15.63 -21.79 39.69
N ASN A 713 16.41 -21.85 38.61
CA ASN A 713 17.75 -22.41 38.51
C ASN A 713 17.86 -23.91 38.86
N ASP A 714 16.76 -24.67 38.65
CA ASP A 714 16.76 -26.13 38.77
C ASP A 714 17.14 -26.80 37.42
N TYR A 715 18.43 -26.70 37.11
CA TYR A 715 18.96 -27.17 35.82
C TYR A 715 19.07 -28.69 35.76
N ASP A 716 19.14 -29.39 36.90
CA ASP A 716 19.11 -30.88 36.92
C ASP A 716 17.78 -31.43 36.43
N SER A 717 16.68 -30.77 36.82
CA SER A 717 15.34 -31.12 36.27
C SER A 717 15.18 -30.67 34.81
N VAL A 718 15.79 -29.55 34.40
CA VAL A 718 15.79 -29.09 32.99
C VAL A 718 16.43 -30.16 32.10
N VAL A 719 17.59 -30.70 32.46
CA VAL A 719 18.27 -31.76 31.69
C VAL A 719 17.40 -33.00 31.58
N LYS A 720 16.75 -33.44 32.69
CA LYS A 720 15.83 -34.59 32.65
C LYS A 720 14.65 -34.39 31.70
N ILE A 721 14.07 -33.19 31.68
CA ILE A 721 12.96 -32.85 30.81
C ILE A 721 13.40 -32.83 29.34
N ILE A 722 14.59 -32.36 29.04
CA ILE A 722 15.16 -32.32 27.70
C ILE A 722 15.45 -33.74 27.20
N ASP A 723 16.01 -34.60 28.08
CA ASP A 723 16.28 -35.99 27.74
C ASP A 723 14.97 -36.76 27.43
N ASP A 724 13.95 -36.61 28.27
CA ASP A 724 12.63 -37.18 28.02
C ASP A 724 11.99 -36.64 26.72
N PHE A 725 12.11 -35.32 26.47
CA PHE A 725 11.61 -34.76 25.23
C PHE A 725 12.26 -35.40 23.99
N ARG A 726 13.55 -35.67 24.03
CA ARG A 726 14.30 -36.34 22.96
C ARG A 726 13.87 -37.80 22.77
N GLU A 727 13.60 -38.52 23.85
CA GLU A 727 13.08 -39.89 23.77
C GLU A 727 11.74 -39.95 23.03
N THR A 728 10.96 -38.86 23.04
CA THR A 728 9.71 -38.80 22.25
C THR A 728 9.92 -38.75 20.75
N GLY A 729 11.15 -38.59 20.24
CA GLY A 729 11.52 -38.51 18.82
C GLY A 729 11.05 -37.25 18.10
N ARG A 730 10.58 -36.21 18.84
CA ARG A 730 10.11 -34.94 18.28
C ARG A 730 11.27 -33.99 18.04
N PRO A 731 11.25 -33.18 16.96
CA PRO A 731 12.29 -32.18 16.73
C PRO A 731 12.26 -31.10 17.81
N VAL A 732 13.45 -30.66 18.24
CA VAL A 732 13.60 -29.57 19.22
C VAL A 732 13.06 -28.26 18.60
N SER A 733 12.23 -27.54 19.33
CA SER A 733 11.68 -26.26 18.85
C SER A 733 12.73 -25.13 18.93
N ALA A 734 12.64 -24.17 18.02
CA ALA A 734 13.47 -22.98 18.07
C ALA A 734 13.31 -22.21 19.41
N PHE A 735 12.10 -22.22 19.99
CA PHE A 735 11.86 -21.61 21.30
C PHE A 735 12.69 -22.28 22.42
N LEU A 736 12.69 -23.59 22.48
CA LEU A 736 13.46 -24.35 23.48
C LEU A 736 14.97 -24.08 23.35
N CYS A 737 15.48 -24.09 22.10
CA CYS A 737 16.84 -23.72 21.79
C CYS A 737 17.18 -22.30 22.28
N ASN A 738 16.32 -21.33 22.00
CA ASN A 738 16.49 -19.94 22.40
C ASN A 738 16.50 -19.75 23.93
N VAL A 739 15.63 -20.48 24.66
CA VAL A 739 15.60 -20.45 26.13
C VAL A 739 16.92 -21.01 26.71
N LEU A 740 17.39 -22.13 26.21
CA LEU A 740 18.65 -22.76 26.63
C LEU A 740 19.85 -21.84 26.37
N LEU A 741 19.93 -21.26 25.16
CA LEU A 741 20.98 -20.29 24.79
C LEU A 741 20.97 -19.08 25.70
N LEU A 742 19.78 -18.52 26.01
CA LEU A 742 19.66 -17.35 26.90
C LEU A 742 20.19 -17.65 28.32
N HIS A 743 19.85 -18.83 28.88
CA HIS A 743 20.29 -19.19 30.21
C HIS A 743 21.79 -19.51 30.25
N THR A 744 22.33 -20.10 29.19
CA THR A 744 23.78 -20.34 29.04
C THR A 744 24.56 -19.03 28.97
N LEU A 745 24.02 -18.02 28.24
CA LEU A 745 24.65 -16.69 28.18
C LEU A 745 24.61 -15.91 29.49
N ARG A 746 23.67 -16.24 30.39
CA ARG A 746 23.54 -15.58 31.72
C ARG A 746 24.44 -16.18 32.79
N GLY A 747 24.79 -17.45 32.65
CA GLY A 747 25.62 -18.15 33.65
C GLY A 747 26.04 -19.54 33.21
N SER A 748 27.02 -20.12 33.90
CA SER A 748 27.57 -21.45 33.60
C SER A 748 26.84 -22.60 34.32
N ASP A 749 25.76 -22.34 35.04
CA ASP A 749 25.15 -23.35 35.93
C ASP A 749 24.38 -24.43 35.14
N LEU A 750 23.79 -24.06 33.98
CA LEU A 750 23.19 -25.05 33.09
C LEU A 750 24.27 -26.01 32.51
N LEU A 751 25.44 -25.49 32.18
CA LEU A 751 26.57 -26.29 31.69
C LEU A 751 27.06 -27.25 32.78
N LYS A 752 27.20 -26.82 34.04
CA LYS A 752 27.56 -27.63 35.17
C LYS A 752 26.55 -28.77 35.44
N ALA A 753 25.27 -28.48 35.30
CA ALA A 753 24.22 -29.51 35.42
C ALA A 753 24.34 -30.55 34.30
N TRP A 754 24.62 -30.08 33.09
CA TRP A 754 24.80 -30.95 31.93
C TRP A 754 26.00 -31.89 32.06
N THR A 755 27.17 -31.37 32.43
CA THR A 755 28.39 -32.15 32.66
C THR A 755 28.21 -33.17 33.79
N ARG A 756 27.51 -32.84 34.87
CA ARG A 756 27.15 -33.83 35.93
C ARG A 756 26.23 -34.94 35.42
N SER A 757 25.40 -34.69 34.42
CA SER A 757 24.55 -35.71 33.81
C SER A 757 25.35 -36.66 32.90
N GLU A 758 26.40 -36.19 32.22
CA GLU A 758 27.24 -36.98 31.33
C GLU A 758 28.21 -37.91 32.08
N ASP A 759 28.74 -37.51 33.24
CA ASP A 759 29.62 -38.35 34.09
C ASP A 759 28.93 -39.64 34.56
N ARG A 760 27.64 -39.80 34.44
CA ARG A 760 26.90 -41.02 34.73
C ARG A 760 26.81 -42.01 33.56
N SER A 761 27.29 -41.63 32.36
CA SER A 761 27.25 -42.46 31.16
C SER A 761 28.63 -42.60 30.51
N THR A 762 29.43 -43.59 31.00
CA THR A 762 30.56 -44.29 30.33
C THR A 762 31.34 -43.60 29.22
N SER A 763 32.67 -43.53 29.43
CA SER A 763 33.82 -43.28 28.54
C SER A 763 33.54 -43.00 27.03
N ILE A 764 34.04 -41.83 26.64
CA ILE A 764 33.84 -41.20 25.31
C ILE A 764 34.54 -41.95 24.14
N GLU A 765 35.56 -42.79 24.42
CA GLU A 765 36.38 -43.39 23.34
C GLU A 765 35.79 -44.64 22.67
N ALA A 766 34.80 -45.31 23.30
CA ALA A 766 34.20 -46.54 22.72
C ALA A 766 32.94 -46.27 21.83
N ARG A 767 32.47 -45.05 21.70
CA ARG A 767 31.17 -44.72 21.09
C ARG A 767 31.22 -43.94 19.78
N ALA A 768 32.38 -43.70 19.21
CA ALA A 768 32.51 -42.92 17.96
C ALA A 768 31.91 -43.63 16.73
N GLU A 769 31.68 -44.93 16.76
CA GLU A 769 31.18 -45.69 15.59
C GLU A 769 29.64 -45.99 15.62
N GLU A 770 28.95 -45.83 16.76
CA GLU A 770 27.52 -46.13 16.90
C GLU A 770 26.59 -44.89 16.88
N ILE A 771 27.17 -43.74 16.71
CA ILE A 771 26.44 -42.43 16.78
C ILE A 771 25.85 -42.07 15.42
N LYS A 772 24.83 -42.78 14.97
CA LYS A 772 23.97 -42.30 13.87
C LYS A 772 22.61 -41.85 14.41
N GLY A 773 22.47 -40.51 14.62
CA GLY A 773 21.21 -39.81 14.57
C GLY A 773 20.63 -39.29 15.89
N ARG A 774 20.74 -39.95 17.07
CA ARG A 774 20.11 -39.50 18.33
C ARG A 774 21.05 -38.85 19.34
N GLU A 775 22.28 -39.27 19.44
CA GLU A 775 23.28 -38.71 20.35
C GLU A 775 24.00 -37.48 19.80
N ALA A 776 24.11 -37.33 18.49
CA ALA A 776 24.72 -36.16 17.87
C ALA A 776 24.07 -34.82 18.33
N GLY A 777 22.76 -34.81 18.50
CA GLY A 777 22.05 -33.62 19.00
C GLY A 777 22.37 -33.31 20.46
N ARG A 778 22.69 -34.31 21.31
CA ARG A 778 23.04 -34.13 22.74
C ARG A 778 24.43 -33.57 22.89
N ILE A 779 25.38 -34.11 22.13
CA ILE A 779 26.76 -33.61 22.07
C ILE A 779 26.77 -32.17 21.55
N LEU A 780 25.98 -31.88 20.54
CA LEU A 780 25.91 -30.53 19.97
C LEU A 780 25.35 -29.48 20.93
N ILE A 781 24.28 -29.77 21.67
CA ILE A 781 23.78 -28.86 22.69
C ILE A 781 24.86 -28.63 23.76
N GLY A 782 25.58 -29.67 24.18
CA GLY A 782 26.72 -29.57 25.10
C GLY A 782 27.82 -28.66 24.54
N GLN A 783 28.24 -28.86 23.31
CA GLN A 783 29.24 -28.03 22.61
C GLN A 783 28.80 -26.60 22.41
N LEU A 784 27.53 -26.37 22.07
CA LEU A 784 26.95 -25.02 21.95
C LEU A 784 26.96 -24.30 23.30
N ILE A 785 26.58 -24.99 24.35
CA ILE A 785 26.61 -24.47 25.72
C ILE A 785 28.05 -24.13 26.13
N GLU A 786 28.99 -24.99 25.79
CA GLU A 786 30.40 -24.81 26.10
C GLU A 786 31.04 -23.63 25.36
N LEU A 787 30.78 -23.53 24.06
CA LEU A 787 31.22 -22.40 23.22
C LEU A 787 30.68 -21.05 23.73
N PHE A 788 29.42 -20.99 24.11
CA PHE A 788 28.83 -19.78 24.68
C PHE A 788 29.36 -19.48 26.10
N ALA A 789 29.57 -20.50 26.90
CA ALA A 789 30.11 -20.34 28.24
C ALA A 789 31.58 -19.89 28.27
N SER A 790 32.41 -20.42 27.36
CA SER A 790 33.81 -20.02 27.20
C SER A 790 33.98 -18.65 26.54
N GLY A 791 32.93 -18.11 25.97
CA GLY A 791 32.91 -16.85 25.24
C GLY A 791 33.49 -17.00 23.84
N ILE A 792 32.67 -16.65 22.82
CA ILE A 792 33.09 -16.62 21.42
C ILE A 792 34.26 -15.66 21.28
N ARG A 793 35.47 -16.19 21.10
CA ARG A 793 36.71 -15.38 21.00
C ARG A 793 37.13 -15.09 19.58
N ASN A 794 36.81 -15.98 18.62
CA ASN A 794 37.26 -15.90 17.24
C ASN A 794 36.10 -16.00 16.22
N ARG A 795 36.37 -15.55 14.99
CA ARG A 795 35.42 -15.63 13.88
C ARG A 795 35.11 -17.08 13.47
N SER A 796 36.10 -17.97 13.57
CA SER A 796 35.95 -19.39 13.30
C SER A 796 34.97 -20.08 14.27
N ASP A 797 34.93 -19.68 15.53
CA ASP A 797 34.04 -20.26 16.53
C ASP A 797 32.57 -19.94 16.25
N LEU A 798 32.30 -18.76 15.66
CA LEU A 798 30.99 -18.37 15.18
C LEU A 798 30.53 -19.22 13.98
N GLU A 799 31.44 -19.55 13.07
CA GLU A 799 31.13 -20.35 11.88
C GLU A 799 30.78 -21.79 12.26
N VAL A 800 31.56 -22.39 13.16
CA VAL A 800 31.30 -23.71 13.71
C VAL A 800 29.97 -23.75 14.49
N LEU A 801 29.67 -22.72 15.28
CA LEU A 801 28.42 -22.60 16.02
C LEU A 801 27.21 -22.52 15.07
N GLU A 802 27.32 -21.73 14.02
CA GLU A 802 26.25 -21.51 13.05
C GLU A 802 25.97 -22.77 12.22
N GLU A 803 26.99 -23.45 11.72
CA GLU A 803 26.87 -24.72 11.01
C GLU A 803 26.27 -25.81 11.92
N GLY A 804 26.70 -25.86 13.16
CA GLY A 804 26.15 -26.77 14.14
C GLY A 804 24.68 -26.50 14.48
N LEU A 805 24.28 -25.22 14.59
CA LEU A 805 22.87 -24.85 14.78
C LEU A 805 22.01 -25.27 13.58
N GLU A 806 22.48 -25.02 12.36
CA GLU A 806 21.72 -25.33 11.14
C GLU A 806 21.53 -26.84 10.92
N GLN A 807 22.48 -27.66 11.33
CA GLN A 807 22.36 -29.13 11.18
C GLN A 807 21.30 -29.75 12.09
N PHE A 808 21.04 -29.18 13.25
CA PHE A 808 20.29 -29.86 14.32
C PHE A 808 19.07 -29.08 14.82
N PHE A 809 18.92 -27.81 14.47
CA PHE A 809 17.82 -26.94 14.93
C PHE A 809 17.15 -26.22 13.76
N PRO A 810 15.83 -25.99 13.82
CA PRO A 810 15.15 -25.08 12.91
C PRO A 810 15.56 -23.64 13.22
N VAL A 811 16.66 -23.19 12.60
CA VAL A 811 17.17 -21.82 12.75
C VAL A 811 16.21 -20.86 12.07
N ASP A 812 15.81 -19.82 12.77
CA ASP A 812 14.96 -18.75 12.30
C ASP A 812 15.50 -17.36 12.66
N ILE A 813 14.84 -16.32 12.25
CA ILE A 813 15.22 -14.93 12.58
C ILE A 813 15.22 -14.69 14.10
N PHE A 814 14.41 -15.40 14.88
CA PHE A 814 14.40 -15.27 16.33
C PHE A 814 15.65 -15.85 16.96
N THR A 815 16.14 -16.98 16.44
CA THR A 815 17.42 -17.58 16.86
C THR A 815 18.58 -16.61 16.64
N TYR A 816 18.67 -16.00 15.44
CA TYR A 816 19.67 -14.96 15.17
C TYR A 816 19.52 -13.73 16.07
N ASN A 817 18.31 -13.29 16.33
CA ASN A 817 18.07 -12.19 17.28
C ASN A 817 18.52 -12.51 18.71
N MET A 818 18.41 -13.77 19.15
CA MET A 818 18.91 -14.19 20.45
C MET A 818 20.43 -14.19 20.50
N LEU A 819 21.10 -14.65 19.43
CA LEU A 819 22.56 -14.59 19.30
C LEU A 819 23.05 -13.14 19.31
N LEU A 820 22.47 -12.27 18.51
CA LEU A 820 22.77 -10.83 18.48
C LEU A 820 22.58 -10.18 19.86
N ARG A 821 21.50 -10.52 20.56
CA ARG A 821 21.23 -10.02 21.91
C ARG A 821 22.28 -10.51 22.90
N GLY A 822 22.68 -11.76 22.81
CA GLY A 822 23.74 -12.32 23.66
C GLY A 822 25.07 -11.60 23.46
N LEU A 823 25.49 -11.42 22.20
CA LEU A 823 26.70 -10.69 21.84
C LEU A 823 26.65 -9.22 22.30
N SER A 824 25.50 -8.57 22.08
CA SER A 824 25.27 -7.19 22.54
C SER A 824 25.38 -7.07 24.08
N MET A 825 24.81 -8.03 24.82
CA MET A 825 24.88 -8.02 26.29
C MET A 825 26.32 -8.29 26.78
N ALA A 826 27.09 -9.09 26.07
CA ALA A 826 28.51 -9.38 26.36
C ALA A 826 29.46 -8.25 25.94
N GLY A 827 28.97 -7.16 25.33
CA GLY A 827 29.77 -6.03 24.89
C GLY A 827 30.54 -6.25 23.60
N ARG A 828 30.26 -7.32 22.87
CA ARG A 828 30.94 -7.70 21.61
C ARG A 828 30.22 -7.19 20.39
N MET A 829 30.16 -5.87 20.26
CA MET A 829 29.39 -5.24 19.19
C MET A 829 29.99 -5.49 17.79
N ASP A 830 31.31 -5.61 17.66
CA ASP A 830 31.96 -5.94 16.38
C ASP A 830 31.55 -7.34 15.88
N THR A 831 31.50 -8.31 16.78
CA THR A 831 31.04 -9.66 16.48
C THR A 831 29.55 -9.68 16.16
N ALA A 832 28.75 -8.85 16.83
CA ALA A 832 27.32 -8.69 16.54
C ALA A 832 27.08 -8.08 15.14
N CYS A 833 27.89 -7.12 14.70
CA CYS A 833 27.84 -6.57 13.35
C CYS A 833 28.17 -7.65 12.30
N ASN A 834 29.22 -8.42 12.50
CA ASN A 834 29.56 -9.55 11.61
C ASN A 834 28.43 -10.59 11.54
N MET A 835 27.80 -10.93 12.66
CA MET A 835 26.65 -11.83 12.71
C MET A 835 25.43 -11.27 11.96
N PHE A 836 25.17 -9.98 12.07
CA PHE A 836 24.10 -9.31 11.31
C PHE A 836 24.35 -9.38 9.79
N GLU A 837 25.56 -9.12 9.34
CA GLU A 837 25.91 -9.26 7.93
C GLU A 837 25.72 -10.68 7.42
N ARG A 838 26.11 -11.69 8.21
CA ARG A 838 25.92 -13.10 7.86
C ARG A 838 24.44 -13.48 7.78
N LEU A 839 23.63 -13.02 8.73
CA LEU A 839 22.17 -13.16 8.69
C LEU A 839 21.60 -12.65 7.36
N CYS A 840 22.00 -11.45 6.95
CA CYS A 840 21.56 -10.87 5.68
C CYS A 840 22.05 -11.66 4.45
N ARG A 841 23.32 -12.12 4.46
CA ARG A 841 23.89 -12.96 3.37
C ARG A 841 23.17 -14.29 3.20
N LYS A 842 22.67 -14.88 4.27
CA LYS A 842 21.88 -16.12 4.26
C LYS A 842 20.43 -15.91 3.82
N GLY A 843 20.02 -14.68 3.51
CA GLY A 843 18.69 -14.37 2.99
C GLY A 843 17.63 -14.13 4.08
N TYR A 844 17.99 -14.14 5.36
CA TYR A 844 17.05 -13.80 6.41
C TYR A 844 16.79 -12.28 6.41
N GLN A 845 15.53 -11.89 6.47
CA GLN A 845 15.13 -10.48 6.52
C GLN A 845 15.20 -9.96 7.96
N PRO A 846 16.07 -8.98 8.26
CA PRO A 846 16.08 -8.34 9.56
C PRO A 846 14.71 -7.75 9.89
N ASN A 847 14.23 -7.96 11.10
CA ASN A 847 12.98 -7.39 11.56
C ASN A 847 13.23 -6.22 12.54
N ARG A 848 12.17 -5.56 12.99
CA ARG A 848 12.29 -4.45 13.93
C ARG A 848 13.12 -4.82 15.19
N PHE A 849 12.92 -6.02 15.72
CA PHE A 849 13.64 -6.48 16.91
C PHE A 849 15.15 -6.62 16.65
N THR A 850 15.55 -7.04 15.46
CA THR A 850 16.95 -7.11 15.06
C THR A 850 17.62 -5.74 15.17
N PHE A 851 17.00 -4.71 14.61
CA PHE A 851 17.51 -3.34 14.70
C PHE A 851 17.47 -2.79 16.13
N ASP A 852 16.37 -3.02 16.87
CA ASP A 852 16.28 -2.61 18.30
C ASP A 852 17.42 -3.20 19.12
N ILE A 853 17.78 -4.49 18.93
CA ILE A 853 18.89 -5.15 19.64
C ILE A 853 20.23 -4.46 19.34
N MET A 854 20.52 -4.17 18.09
CA MET A 854 21.76 -3.51 17.68
C MET A 854 21.85 -2.09 18.27
N ILE A 855 20.78 -1.29 18.13
CA ILE A 855 20.71 0.06 18.68
C ILE A 855 20.88 0.05 20.21
N HIS A 856 20.18 -0.85 20.92
CA HIS A 856 20.29 -0.98 22.38
C HIS A 856 21.70 -1.37 22.80
N GLY A 857 22.36 -2.25 22.03
CA GLY A 857 23.73 -2.64 22.26
C GLY A 857 24.68 -1.44 22.22
N PHE A 858 24.66 -0.70 21.14
CA PHE A 858 25.51 0.48 20.97
C PHE A 858 25.20 1.59 21.99
N CYS A 859 23.91 1.84 22.28
CA CYS A 859 23.51 2.79 23.33
C CYS A 859 24.04 2.39 24.72
N LYS A 860 23.98 1.08 25.06
CA LYS A 860 24.45 0.57 26.36
C LYS A 860 25.96 0.72 26.54
N HIS A 861 26.70 0.60 25.45
CA HIS A 861 28.16 0.74 25.43
C HIS A 861 28.64 2.18 25.13
N GLY A 862 27.71 3.15 25.05
CA GLY A 862 28.04 4.57 24.92
C GLY A 862 28.47 4.99 23.49
N ILE A 863 28.34 4.13 22.50
CA ILE A 863 28.76 4.41 21.12
C ILE A 863 27.56 4.99 20.33
N ARG A 864 27.35 6.28 20.53
CA ARG A 864 26.17 6.98 19.98
C ARG A 864 26.18 7.06 18.44
N SER A 865 27.32 7.32 17.83
CA SER A 865 27.47 7.44 16.35
C SER A 865 27.02 6.16 15.64
N GLU A 866 27.38 5.00 16.16
CA GLU A 866 26.93 3.73 15.58
C GLU A 866 25.45 3.47 15.87
N ALA A 867 24.95 3.81 17.07
CA ALA A 867 23.52 3.69 17.36
C ALA A 867 22.66 4.54 16.40
N GLU A 868 23.10 5.73 16.04
CA GLU A 868 22.47 6.62 15.08
C GLU A 868 22.46 6.02 13.67
N ARG A 869 23.60 5.49 13.23
CA ARG A 869 23.73 4.78 11.96
C ARG A 869 22.79 3.58 11.83
N TRP A 870 22.64 2.82 12.92
CA TRP A 870 21.70 1.69 12.97
C TRP A 870 20.23 2.15 13.02
N MET A 871 19.96 3.29 13.64
CA MET A 871 18.62 3.89 13.62
C MET A 871 18.23 4.34 12.21
N GLU A 872 19.14 4.96 11.48
CA GLU A 872 18.95 5.29 10.07
C GLU A 872 18.72 4.02 9.21
N ALA A 873 19.52 2.98 9.42
CA ALA A 873 19.32 1.70 8.74
C ALA A 873 17.95 1.10 9.03
N MET A 874 17.46 1.22 10.27
CA MET A 874 16.11 0.83 10.66
C MET A 874 15.03 1.60 9.89
N TYR A 875 15.16 2.93 9.77
CA TYR A 875 14.24 3.78 8.99
C TYR A 875 14.26 3.42 7.49
N ARG A 876 15.44 3.17 6.91
CA ARG A 876 15.58 2.77 5.49
C ARG A 876 14.85 1.46 5.19
N ASN A 877 14.81 0.54 6.15
CA ASN A 877 14.07 -0.72 6.03
C ASN A 877 12.57 -0.59 6.38
N GLY A 878 12.06 0.62 6.60
CA GLY A 878 10.65 0.88 6.86
C GLY A 878 10.18 0.60 8.28
N PHE A 879 11.10 0.42 9.23
CA PHE A 879 10.78 0.21 10.63
C PHE A 879 10.96 1.49 11.45
N TYR A 880 10.20 1.62 12.53
CA TYR A 880 10.29 2.73 13.45
C TYR A 880 10.70 2.23 14.83
N PRO A 881 11.61 2.97 15.54
CA PRO A 881 12.05 2.59 16.86
C PRO A 881 10.89 2.63 17.88
N THR A 882 10.98 1.77 18.89
CA THR A 882 10.02 1.80 20.00
C THR A 882 10.26 3.04 20.88
N TRP A 883 9.24 3.42 21.65
CA TRP A 883 9.41 4.46 22.68
C TRP A 883 10.61 4.16 23.62
N TYR A 884 10.80 2.88 23.96
CA TYR A 884 11.92 2.46 24.81
C TYR A 884 13.28 2.66 24.12
N THR A 885 13.39 2.32 22.84
CA THR A 885 14.58 2.52 21.99
C THR A 885 14.93 4.00 21.90
N MET A 886 13.95 4.87 21.65
CA MET A 886 14.13 6.32 21.61
C MET A 886 14.58 6.88 22.96
N ARG A 887 14.00 6.43 24.08
CA ARG A 887 14.39 6.83 25.42
C ARG A 887 15.83 6.44 25.74
N LEU A 888 16.23 5.23 25.35
CA LEU A 888 17.58 4.72 25.57
C LEU A 888 18.61 5.51 24.77
N TYR A 889 18.31 5.82 23.52
CA TYR A 889 19.12 6.65 22.64
C TYR A 889 19.27 8.09 23.18
N ASN A 890 18.20 8.72 23.59
CA ASN A 890 18.23 10.06 24.16
C ASN A 890 19.02 10.12 25.49
N ASN A 891 18.89 9.09 26.35
CA ASN A 891 19.62 9.02 27.60
C ASN A 891 21.14 8.80 27.39
N THR A 892 21.56 8.22 26.28
CA THR A 892 22.97 8.06 25.92
C THR A 892 23.65 9.40 25.68
N SER A 893 22.89 10.42 25.21
CA SER A 893 23.39 11.79 25.00
C SER A 893 23.68 12.50 26.33
N LEU A 894 22.89 12.26 27.36
CA LEU A 894 23.07 12.88 28.69
C LEU A 894 24.31 12.35 29.39
N ARG A 895 24.61 11.05 29.30
CA ARG A 895 25.80 10.44 29.92
C ARG A 895 27.13 10.91 29.30
N VAL A 896 27.16 11.19 28.01
CA VAL A 896 28.36 11.72 27.32
C VAL A 896 28.63 13.18 27.74
N HIS A 897 27.58 13.97 28.03
CA HIS A 897 27.73 15.33 28.52
C HIS A 897 28.25 15.36 29.97
N ASP A 898 27.76 14.49 30.85
CA ASP A 898 28.22 14.38 32.23
C ASP A 898 29.67 13.89 32.33
N GLN A 899 30.13 12.98 31.48
CA GLN A 899 31.53 12.56 31.43
C GLN A 899 32.47 13.64 30.90
N LYS A 900 32.04 14.54 30.00
CA LYS A 900 32.83 15.70 29.57
C LYS A 900 32.92 16.81 30.64
N VAL A 901 31.88 16.94 31.47
CA VAL A 901 31.88 17.90 32.59
C VAL A 901 32.75 17.41 33.76
N ILE A 902 32.84 16.09 34.00
CA ILE A 902 33.69 15.50 35.07
C ILE A 902 35.20 15.49 34.68
N SER A 903 35.52 15.59 33.38
CA SER A 903 36.94 15.68 32.90
C SER A 903 37.48 17.12 32.86
N PHE A 904 36.70 18.13 33.29
CA PHE A 904 37.08 19.54 33.34
C PHE A 904 37.00 20.16 34.75
N VAL A 905 36.89 19.33 35.80
CA VAL A 905 37.03 19.79 37.21
C VAL A 905 38.22 19.11 37.84
#